data_f9cffd1bc82bff492c23eb20f7cdbc2f
#
_entry.id   f9cffd1bc82bff492c23eb20f7cdbc2f
#
_cell.length_a   1.000
_cell.length_b   1.000
_cell.length_c   1.000
_cell.angle_alpha   90.00
_cell.angle_beta   90.00
_cell.angle_gamma   90.00
#
_symmetry.space_group_name_H-M   'P 1'
#
loop_
_entity.id
_entity.type
_entity.pdbx_description
1 polymer ?
#
loop_
_entity_poly.entity_id
_entity_poly.type
_entity_poly.pdbx_seq_one_letter_code
_entity_poly.pdbx_strand_id
1 'polypeptide(L)'
;MQVWLEAGREGQVFTYANPQGLELGCGDLVQLQLRGRRHCGLVVELLQERPAALGDRRASAIEGLQQPAAVDPHWQQLIEAVAHDCRTTPFRALKAALPPGWLGQQRQRRASGAQRQAWLELMPEAEPADQSPEPPTQRQAQLLDTLQRQGGSGWQRELLAEAGVSRAVVDGLMRRQRLRRELRPRSPDDPSGPLETPQQLTGDQAKALAAIEAAPPGQQLLLWGVTGAGKTEVYLQAAATCLRQGQSVLLLTPEIGLIPQLLDRCRRRFGAAVAEYHSGCSEGQRINTWRRCLAAAGDDQTPLLVVGTRSAVFLPMPRLGLLVLDEEHDRSYKQDSPMPCYHARDVAKLRAQLSGCRLLLGSATPSLESWLQCQGQPGGATLLQLPRRIADRPLPPVHLVDMRQELADGHRRLVSRPLMERLEALAGSGNQAVVLVPRRGYSSFLSCRSCGEVVQCPHCDVALTVHRQRDRAWLRCHWCDHRAEISSQCGQCGSTAFKPFGAGTQQVLEHLEQELEGLRLLRFDRDTTRGRDGHRLLLERFAAGEADVLVGTQMLAKGMDLPQVTLAAVLAADGLLHRPDLRSAEESLQLLLQLAGRAGRGDRPGQVLVQTYSPEHRVIRHLVDGRYEGFLREELEQRRSAGLVPFSRACLLRLAGPSASRTATAAASLAERIRQHSDRQGWLIIGPAPAPVARVAGNSRWQLLLHGPAGSELPLPVETDLRQQLPRDVSLAIDPDPLEL
;
A
#
# COMPACT_ATOMS: atom_id res chain seq x y z
N MET A 1 3.06 6.99 -37.90
CA MET A 1 2.70 6.92 -36.48
C MET A 1 3.94 6.71 -35.60
N GLN A 2 3.89 7.20 -34.39
CA GLN A 2 4.87 6.91 -33.38
C GLN A 2 4.38 5.77 -32.49
N VAL A 3 5.29 4.83 -32.19
CA VAL A 3 4.95 3.62 -31.44
C VAL A 3 5.99 3.42 -30.33
N TRP A 4 5.49 3.16 -29.12
CA TRP A 4 6.33 2.79 -27.99
C TRP A 4 6.48 1.27 -27.90
N LEU A 5 7.74 0.81 -27.69
CA LEU A 5 8.11 -0.60 -27.58
C LEU A 5 8.85 -0.85 -26.27
N GLU A 6 8.56 -1.96 -25.59
CA GLU A 6 9.27 -2.34 -24.37
C GLU A 6 10.78 -2.62 -24.60
N ALA A 7 11.13 -3.05 -25.82
CA ALA A 7 12.51 -3.32 -26.23
C ALA A 7 13.34 -2.06 -26.58
N GLY A 8 12.73 -0.86 -26.55
CA GLY A 8 13.39 0.40 -26.79
C GLY A 8 14.29 0.83 -25.64
N ARG A 9 15.28 1.70 -25.93
CA ARG A 9 16.01 2.43 -24.89
C ARG A 9 15.12 3.52 -24.32
N GLU A 10 15.39 3.95 -23.10
CA GLU A 10 14.70 5.07 -22.45
C GLU A 10 14.52 6.27 -23.40
N GLY A 11 13.29 6.76 -23.55
CA GLY A 11 12.94 7.92 -24.36
C GLY A 11 12.86 7.68 -25.86
N GLN A 12 13.08 6.48 -26.37
CA GLN A 12 12.94 6.20 -27.80
C GLN A 12 11.52 5.82 -28.17
N VAL A 13 10.90 6.65 -29.00
CA VAL A 13 9.68 6.34 -29.72
C VAL A 13 10.10 5.95 -31.15
N PHE A 14 9.50 4.90 -31.68
CA PHE A 14 9.85 4.38 -33.01
C PHE A 14 8.80 4.82 -34.04
N THR A 15 9.26 5.28 -35.17
CA THR A 15 8.36 5.68 -36.27
C THR A 15 8.09 4.49 -37.19
N TYR A 16 6.81 4.16 -37.37
CA TYR A 16 6.32 3.13 -38.30
C TYR A 16 5.34 3.67 -39.30
N ALA A 17 5.28 3.03 -40.48
CA ALA A 17 4.30 3.32 -41.50
C ALA A 17 3.08 2.40 -41.41
N ASN A 18 1.92 2.89 -41.87
CA ASN A 18 0.69 2.13 -42.00
C ASN A 18 0.32 1.97 -43.49
N PRO A 19 1.04 1.10 -44.26
CA PRO A 19 0.80 0.96 -45.69
C PRO A 19 -0.52 0.26 -46.02
N GLN A 20 -1.12 -0.44 -45.04
CA GLN A 20 -2.38 -1.15 -45.21
C GLN A 20 -3.60 -0.25 -45.01
N GLY A 21 -3.40 1.02 -44.62
CA GLY A 21 -4.50 1.96 -44.37
C GLY A 21 -5.42 1.54 -43.23
N LEU A 22 -4.90 0.81 -42.24
CA LEU A 22 -5.68 0.40 -41.05
C LEU A 22 -6.18 1.64 -40.30
N GLU A 23 -7.43 1.62 -39.88
CA GLU A 23 -7.96 2.63 -38.97
C GLU A 23 -7.30 2.44 -37.59
N LEU A 24 -6.43 3.35 -37.24
CA LEU A 24 -5.66 3.31 -35.99
C LEU A 24 -5.88 4.57 -35.16
N GLY A 25 -5.95 4.38 -33.87
CA GLY A 25 -6.00 5.43 -32.84
C GLY A 25 -4.79 5.43 -31.93
N CYS A 26 -4.56 6.56 -31.26
CA CYS A 26 -3.67 6.56 -30.09
C CYS A 26 -4.23 5.61 -29.03
N GLY A 27 -3.36 4.78 -28.43
CA GLY A 27 -3.78 3.74 -27.48
C GLY A 27 -4.01 2.36 -28.10
N ASP A 28 -3.91 2.23 -29.42
CA ASP A 28 -4.00 0.92 -30.09
C ASP A 28 -2.72 0.12 -29.91
N LEU A 29 -2.86 -1.20 -29.76
CA LEU A 29 -1.76 -2.13 -29.73
C LEU A 29 -1.55 -2.73 -31.11
N VAL A 30 -0.40 -2.46 -31.71
CA VAL A 30 -0.05 -2.92 -33.06
C VAL A 30 1.07 -3.95 -33.03
N GLN A 31 1.03 -4.88 -33.99
CA GLN A 31 2.08 -5.85 -34.21
C GLN A 31 3.08 -5.33 -35.24
N LEU A 32 4.37 -5.48 -34.97
CA LEU A 32 5.44 -4.93 -35.78
C LEU A 32 6.74 -5.72 -35.63
N GLN A 33 7.72 -5.45 -36.47
CA GLN A 33 9.05 -6.03 -36.38
C GLN A 33 10.09 -4.99 -35.93
N LEU A 34 10.95 -5.39 -35.00
CA LEU A 34 12.15 -4.66 -34.62
C LEU A 34 13.34 -5.60 -34.69
N ARG A 35 14.35 -5.29 -35.54
CA ARG A 35 15.57 -6.12 -35.75
C ARG A 35 15.24 -7.59 -36.06
N GLY A 36 14.27 -7.84 -36.91
CA GLY A 36 13.85 -9.20 -37.33
C GLY A 36 13.07 -10.01 -36.27
N ARG A 37 12.66 -9.38 -35.17
CA ARG A 37 11.81 -9.99 -34.14
C ARG A 37 10.47 -9.32 -34.06
N ARG A 38 9.42 -10.11 -33.87
CA ARG A 38 8.07 -9.59 -33.66
C ARG A 38 7.91 -9.01 -32.28
N HIS A 39 7.33 -7.83 -32.22
CA HIS A 39 6.98 -7.10 -31.02
C HIS A 39 5.56 -6.57 -31.11
N CYS A 40 4.97 -6.27 -29.95
CA CYS A 40 3.80 -5.42 -29.87
C CYS A 40 4.23 -4.03 -29.43
N GLY A 41 3.60 -3.02 -30.00
CA GLY A 41 3.86 -1.63 -29.67
C GLY A 41 2.56 -0.86 -29.44
N LEU A 42 2.57 0.08 -28.52
CA LEU A 42 1.46 0.98 -28.26
C LEU A 42 1.58 2.21 -29.18
N VAL A 43 0.53 2.53 -29.93
CA VAL A 43 0.48 3.76 -30.73
C VAL A 43 0.30 4.92 -29.77
N VAL A 44 1.26 5.85 -29.77
CA VAL A 44 1.25 7.03 -28.89
C VAL A 44 0.97 8.32 -29.64
N GLU A 45 1.23 8.35 -30.96
CA GLU A 45 0.97 9.52 -31.80
C GLU A 45 0.72 9.11 -33.26
N LEU A 46 -0.27 9.74 -33.86
CA LEU A 46 -0.54 9.64 -35.32
C LEU A 46 0.01 10.88 -36.01
N LEU A 47 0.99 10.67 -36.87
CA LEU A 47 1.62 11.75 -37.63
C LEU A 47 0.91 11.97 -38.97
N GLN A 48 0.52 13.20 -39.24
CA GLN A 48 -0.05 13.58 -40.55
C GLN A 48 1.01 13.66 -41.63
N GLU A 49 2.23 14.05 -41.26
CA GLU A 49 3.36 14.19 -42.15
C GLU A 49 4.54 13.31 -41.73
N ARG A 50 5.42 13.05 -42.69
CA ARG A 50 6.63 12.28 -42.44
C ARG A 50 7.62 13.10 -41.61
N PRO A 51 8.12 12.59 -40.47
CA PRO A 51 9.08 13.31 -39.64
C PRO A 51 10.39 13.59 -40.39
N ALA A 52 10.86 14.82 -40.33
CA ALA A 52 12.13 15.24 -40.96
C ALA A 52 13.33 14.44 -40.46
N ALA A 53 13.28 13.94 -39.20
CA ALA A 53 14.31 13.09 -38.61
C ALA A 53 14.52 11.74 -39.31
N LEU A 54 13.58 11.28 -40.12
CA LEU A 54 13.71 10.06 -40.93
C LEU A 54 14.62 10.25 -42.17
N GLY A 55 14.82 11.48 -42.63
CA GLY A 55 15.55 11.76 -43.88
C GLY A 55 15.04 10.87 -45.02
N ASP A 56 15.92 10.23 -45.80
CA ASP A 56 15.56 9.31 -46.89
C ASP A 56 15.24 7.87 -46.43
N ARG A 57 15.33 7.57 -45.15
CA ARG A 57 15.12 6.22 -44.63
C ARG A 57 13.64 5.84 -44.67
N ARG A 58 13.28 4.72 -45.28
CA ARG A 58 11.89 4.22 -45.24
C ARG A 58 11.52 3.78 -43.84
N ALA A 59 10.38 4.23 -43.34
CA ALA A 59 9.83 3.73 -42.10
C ALA A 59 9.40 2.26 -42.28
N SER A 60 9.72 1.40 -41.29
CA SER A 60 9.22 0.02 -41.28
C SER A 60 7.69 0.01 -41.17
N ALA A 61 7.05 -0.98 -41.79
CA ALA A 61 5.60 -1.13 -41.73
C ALA A 61 5.17 -1.86 -40.47
N ILE A 62 3.99 -1.57 -39.97
CA ILE A 62 3.31 -2.44 -39.00
C ILE A 62 2.78 -3.70 -39.69
N GLU A 63 2.67 -4.82 -38.98
CA GLU A 63 2.12 -6.07 -39.50
C GLU A 63 0.59 -6.15 -39.37
N GLY A 64 0.01 -5.46 -38.40
CA GLY A 64 -1.43 -5.45 -38.15
C GLY A 64 -1.83 -4.82 -36.83
N LEU A 65 -3.13 -4.58 -36.68
CA LEU A 65 -3.76 -4.18 -35.42
C LEU A 65 -3.99 -5.44 -34.57
N GLN A 66 -3.47 -5.44 -33.34
CA GLN A 66 -3.62 -6.56 -32.43
C GLN A 66 -4.79 -6.37 -31.46
N GLN A 67 -4.92 -5.18 -30.92
CA GLN A 67 -6.01 -4.82 -30.03
C GLN A 67 -6.32 -3.33 -30.19
N PRO A 68 -7.53 -2.95 -30.62
CA PRO A 68 -7.97 -1.57 -30.61
C PRO A 68 -8.19 -1.11 -29.18
N ALA A 69 -7.98 0.16 -28.91
CA ALA A 69 -8.20 0.80 -27.61
C ALA A 69 -7.64 -0.03 -26.44
N ALA A 70 -6.34 -0.38 -26.51
CA ALA A 70 -5.66 -1.17 -25.48
C ALA A 70 -5.50 -0.44 -24.15
N VAL A 71 -5.84 0.85 -24.10
CA VAL A 71 -5.91 1.73 -22.92
C VAL A 71 -7.19 2.57 -22.98
N ASP A 72 -7.64 3.12 -21.85
CA ASP A 72 -8.83 3.96 -21.84
C ASP A 72 -8.58 5.36 -22.45
N PRO A 73 -9.62 6.11 -22.84
CA PRO A 73 -9.48 7.39 -23.54
C PRO A 73 -8.69 8.45 -22.77
N HIS A 74 -8.74 8.42 -21.43
CA HIS A 74 -8.06 9.38 -20.56
C HIS A 74 -6.67 8.94 -20.13
N TRP A 75 -6.30 7.71 -20.48
CA TRP A 75 -5.07 7.08 -20.01
C TRP A 75 -3.81 7.80 -20.50
N GLN A 76 -3.80 8.26 -21.73
CA GLN A 76 -2.68 9.02 -22.27
C GLN A 76 -2.47 10.33 -21.51
N GLN A 77 -3.53 11.08 -21.27
CA GLN A 77 -3.48 12.33 -20.49
C GLN A 77 -2.99 12.08 -19.06
N LEU A 78 -3.46 10.98 -18.45
CA LEU A 78 -3.00 10.57 -17.12
C LEU A 78 -1.50 10.31 -17.11
N ILE A 79 -0.97 9.58 -18.08
CA ILE A 79 0.46 9.25 -18.17
C ILE A 79 1.31 10.49 -18.44
N GLU A 80 0.87 11.38 -19.34
CA GLU A 80 1.56 12.64 -19.62
C GLU A 80 1.63 13.53 -18.38
N ALA A 81 0.55 13.65 -17.63
CA ALA A 81 0.51 14.43 -16.41
C ALA A 81 1.41 13.83 -15.31
N VAL A 82 1.39 12.51 -15.13
CA VAL A 82 2.31 11.84 -14.19
C VAL A 82 3.77 12.03 -14.60
N ALA A 83 4.06 11.95 -15.90
CA ALA A 83 5.41 12.20 -16.41
C ALA A 83 5.86 13.64 -16.13
N HIS A 84 4.97 14.61 -16.35
CA HIS A 84 5.22 16.03 -16.09
C HIS A 84 5.48 16.29 -14.60
N ASP A 85 4.60 15.82 -13.72
CA ASP A 85 4.72 16.03 -12.28
C ASP A 85 5.97 15.36 -11.68
N CYS A 86 6.32 14.16 -12.19
CA CYS A 86 7.51 13.44 -11.77
C CYS A 86 8.79 13.86 -12.51
N ARG A 87 8.73 14.90 -13.35
CA ARG A 87 9.84 15.38 -14.19
C ARG A 87 10.59 14.26 -14.90
N THR A 88 9.82 13.31 -15.45
CA THR A 88 10.33 12.14 -16.18
C THR A 88 9.77 12.08 -17.59
N THR A 89 10.22 11.11 -18.39
CA THR A 89 9.68 10.92 -19.72
C THR A 89 8.34 10.18 -19.69
N PRO A 90 7.42 10.44 -20.64
CA PRO A 90 6.20 9.65 -20.80
C PRO A 90 6.49 8.15 -20.94
N PHE A 91 7.60 7.78 -21.55
CA PHE A 91 8.07 6.40 -21.66
C PHE A 91 8.27 5.71 -20.31
N ARG A 92 8.89 6.37 -19.31
CA ARG A 92 9.04 5.81 -17.96
C ARG A 92 7.71 5.70 -17.23
N ALA A 93 6.85 6.69 -17.37
CA ALA A 93 5.52 6.65 -16.80
C ALA A 93 4.70 5.49 -17.40
N LEU A 94 4.74 5.30 -18.72
CA LEU A 94 4.15 4.17 -19.42
C LEU A 94 4.66 2.81 -18.87
N LYS A 95 5.97 2.67 -18.74
CA LYS A 95 6.59 1.43 -18.22
C LYS A 95 6.17 1.10 -16.80
N ALA A 96 5.93 2.10 -15.97
CA ALA A 96 5.43 1.90 -14.60
C ALA A 96 3.93 1.56 -14.55
N ALA A 97 3.16 2.04 -15.51
CA ALA A 97 1.71 1.88 -15.56
C ALA A 97 1.29 0.55 -16.21
N LEU A 98 1.97 0.11 -17.27
CA LEU A 98 1.63 -1.11 -17.98
C LEU A 98 2.00 -2.39 -17.22
N PRO A 99 1.22 -3.47 -17.36
CA PRO A 99 1.59 -4.76 -16.80
C PRO A 99 2.94 -5.23 -17.37
N PRO A 100 3.85 -5.76 -16.56
CA PRO A 100 5.07 -6.36 -17.06
C PRO A 100 4.80 -7.43 -18.13
N GLY A 101 5.62 -7.44 -19.20
CA GLY A 101 5.48 -8.40 -20.31
C GLY A 101 4.33 -8.09 -21.29
N TRP A 102 3.56 -7.02 -21.09
CA TRP A 102 2.46 -6.63 -21.99
C TRP A 102 2.95 -6.38 -23.42
N LEU A 103 4.05 -5.66 -23.60
CA LEU A 103 4.63 -5.28 -24.88
C LEU A 103 5.82 -6.17 -25.31
N GLY A 104 6.13 -7.19 -24.52
CA GLY A 104 7.25 -8.10 -24.78
C GLY A 104 7.05 -9.01 -25.99
N GLN A 105 8.07 -9.82 -26.31
CA GLN A 105 7.94 -10.89 -27.30
C GLN A 105 6.80 -11.80 -26.90
N GLN A 106 5.72 -11.75 -27.67
CA GLN A 106 4.63 -12.69 -27.49
C GLN A 106 5.12 -14.12 -27.77
N ARG A 107 5.38 -14.84 -26.72
CA ARG A 107 4.75 -16.13 -26.68
C ARG A 107 3.26 -15.83 -26.56
N GLN A 108 2.50 -16.10 -27.59
CA GLN A 108 1.08 -16.39 -27.49
C GLN A 108 0.92 -17.58 -26.54
N ARG A 109 1.18 -17.36 -25.27
CA ARG A 109 0.52 -18.15 -24.27
C ARG A 109 -0.93 -17.73 -24.43
N ARG A 110 -1.70 -18.57 -25.14
CA ARG A 110 -3.14 -18.64 -24.98
C ARG A 110 -3.38 -18.23 -23.55
N ALA A 111 -4.13 -17.15 -23.33
CA ALA A 111 -4.61 -16.81 -22.00
C ALA A 111 -4.90 -18.14 -21.33
N SER A 112 -4.24 -18.47 -20.23
CA SER A 112 -4.37 -19.77 -19.61
C SER A 112 -5.86 -19.92 -19.42
N GLY A 113 -6.48 -20.70 -20.33
CA GLY A 113 -7.93 -20.75 -20.43
C GLY A 113 -8.35 -21.18 -19.05
N ALA A 114 -9.36 -20.55 -18.49
CA ALA A 114 -9.86 -20.82 -17.17
C ALA A 114 -9.76 -22.35 -16.97
N GLN A 115 -9.01 -22.76 -15.96
CA GLN A 115 -8.75 -24.20 -15.77
C GLN A 115 -10.09 -24.87 -15.72
N ARG A 116 -10.42 -25.69 -16.73
CA ARG A 116 -11.69 -26.40 -16.73
C ARG A 116 -11.68 -27.37 -15.54
N GLN A 117 -12.54 -27.11 -14.59
CA GLN A 117 -12.75 -27.95 -13.43
C GLN A 117 -14.11 -28.65 -13.53
N ALA A 118 -14.22 -29.77 -12.85
CA ALA A 118 -15.44 -30.54 -12.85
C ALA A 118 -16.48 -29.88 -11.94
N TRP A 119 -17.63 -29.54 -12.49
CA TRP A 119 -18.86 -29.08 -11.83
C TRP A 119 -19.81 -30.26 -11.72
N LEU A 120 -20.39 -30.47 -10.55
CA LEU A 120 -21.40 -31.49 -10.28
C LEU A 120 -22.75 -30.82 -10.11
N GLU A 121 -23.77 -31.48 -10.65
CA GLU A 121 -25.15 -31.04 -10.57
C GLU A 121 -26.05 -32.24 -10.25
N LEU A 122 -26.98 -32.06 -9.30
CA LEU A 122 -27.99 -33.07 -8.98
C LEU A 122 -28.98 -33.20 -10.13
N MET A 123 -29.18 -34.44 -10.57
CA MET A 123 -30.23 -34.73 -11.53
C MET A 123 -31.55 -34.98 -10.79
N PRO A 124 -32.69 -34.48 -11.32
CA PRO A 124 -34.01 -34.83 -10.77
C PRO A 124 -34.17 -36.36 -10.74
N GLU A 125 -34.85 -36.85 -9.71
CA GLU A 125 -35.16 -38.26 -9.64
C GLU A 125 -36.02 -38.66 -10.86
N ALA A 126 -35.48 -39.56 -11.69
CA ALA A 126 -36.28 -40.13 -12.75
C ALA A 126 -37.45 -40.93 -12.11
N GLU A 127 -38.67 -40.77 -12.64
CA GLU A 127 -39.84 -41.58 -12.20
C GLU A 127 -39.48 -43.07 -12.27
N PRO A 128 -39.90 -43.86 -11.30
CA PRO A 128 -39.49 -45.26 -11.17
C PRO A 128 -40.03 -46.10 -12.32
N ALA A 129 -39.14 -46.42 -13.27
CA ALA A 129 -39.33 -47.53 -14.19
C ALA A 129 -38.94 -48.82 -13.47
N ASP A 130 -39.88 -49.53 -12.98
CA ASP A 130 -40.03 -50.96 -12.60
C ASP A 130 -38.81 -51.77 -12.06
N GLN A 131 -37.78 -51.14 -11.52
CA GLN A 131 -36.77 -51.84 -10.70
C GLN A 131 -36.36 -50.90 -9.54
N SER A 132 -36.63 -51.33 -8.29
CA SER A 132 -36.30 -50.62 -7.06
C SER A 132 -34.80 -50.27 -7.05
N PRO A 133 -34.43 -49.00 -7.08
CA PRO A 133 -33.01 -48.66 -7.05
C PRO A 133 -32.45 -48.98 -5.66
N GLU A 134 -31.34 -49.74 -5.61
CA GLU A 134 -30.58 -49.94 -4.37
C GLU A 134 -30.37 -48.60 -3.64
N PRO A 135 -30.57 -48.57 -2.30
CA PRO A 135 -30.35 -47.34 -1.55
C PRO A 135 -28.89 -46.82 -1.71
N PRO A 136 -28.65 -45.50 -1.69
CA PRO A 136 -27.31 -44.98 -1.78
C PRO A 136 -26.47 -45.41 -0.58
N THR A 137 -25.21 -45.77 -0.83
CA THR A 137 -24.28 -46.05 0.26
C THR A 137 -24.12 -44.84 1.19
N GLN A 138 -23.72 -45.06 2.44
CA GLN A 138 -23.53 -43.98 3.41
C GLN A 138 -22.66 -42.81 2.87
N ARG A 139 -21.59 -43.12 2.15
CA ARG A 139 -20.73 -42.09 1.52
C ARG A 139 -21.40 -41.37 0.35
N GLN A 140 -22.25 -42.09 -0.40
CA GLN A 140 -23.05 -41.45 -1.46
C GLN A 140 -24.12 -40.55 -0.89
N ALA A 141 -24.79 -40.96 0.20
CA ALA A 141 -25.77 -40.16 0.90
C ALA A 141 -25.13 -38.85 1.46
N GLN A 142 -23.93 -38.96 2.03
CA GLN A 142 -23.18 -37.78 2.50
C GLN A 142 -22.91 -36.76 1.38
N LEU A 143 -22.50 -37.22 0.19
CA LEU A 143 -22.26 -36.30 -0.94
C LEU A 143 -23.55 -35.65 -1.46
N LEU A 144 -24.64 -36.44 -1.53
CA LEU A 144 -25.96 -35.95 -1.96
C LEU A 144 -26.50 -34.91 -0.98
N ASP A 145 -26.39 -35.15 0.32
CA ASP A 145 -26.79 -34.20 1.38
C ASP A 145 -25.97 -32.89 1.31
N THR A 146 -24.66 -33.00 1.11
CA THR A 146 -23.80 -31.82 0.90
C THR A 146 -24.20 -31.03 -0.34
N LEU A 147 -24.49 -31.71 -1.46
CA LEU A 147 -24.97 -31.07 -2.69
C LEU A 147 -26.33 -30.38 -2.48
N GLN A 148 -27.28 -31.03 -1.79
CA GLN A 148 -28.60 -30.45 -1.51
C GLN A 148 -28.46 -29.19 -0.63
N ARG A 149 -27.62 -29.23 0.39
CA ARG A 149 -27.34 -28.05 1.25
C ARG A 149 -26.71 -26.89 0.46
N GLN A 150 -25.96 -27.17 -0.59
CA GLN A 150 -25.35 -26.17 -1.48
C GLN A 150 -26.24 -25.76 -2.68
N GLY A 151 -27.51 -26.08 -2.68
CA GLY A 151 -28.43 -25.70 -3.75
C GLY A 151 -28.42 -26.63 -4.96
N GLY A 152 -27.97 -27.85 -4.82
CA GLY A 152 -28.04 -28.91 -5.84
C GLY A 152 -26.88 -28.96 -6.83
N SER A 153 -25.90 -28.04 -6.72
CA SER A 153 -24.75 -28.03 -7.62
C SER A 153 -23.51 -27.40 -6.98
N GLY A 154 -22.32 -27.74 -7.48
CA GLY A 154 -21.07 -27.17 -6.96
C GLY A 154 -19.80 -27.77 -7.58
N TRP A 155 -18.65 -27.20 -7.21
CA TRP A 155 -17.34 -27.67 -7.70
C TRP A 155 -16.97 -29.02 -7.07
N GLN A 156 -16.67 -30.02 -7.89
CA GLN A 156 -16.36 -31.38 -7.46
C GLN A 156 -15.31 -31.43 -6.35
N ARG A 157 -14.23 -30.65 -6.46
CA ARG A 157 -13.13 -30.67 -5.48
C ARG A 157 -13.59 -30.21 -4.10
N GLU A 158 -14.43 -29.19 -4.03
CA GLU A 158 -14.94 -28.61 -2.80
C GLU A 158 -15.97 -29.53 -2.16
N LEU A 159 -16.93 -30.01 -2.94
CA LEU A 159 -17.94 -30.95 -2.48
C LEU A 159 -17.32 -32.24 -1.92
N LEU A 160 -16.27 -32.77 -2.55
CA LEU A 160 -15.54 -33.95 -2.05
C LEU A 160 -14.82 -33.66 -0.74
N ALA A 161 -14.19 -32.48 -0.62
CA ALA A 161 -13.50 -32.09 0.60
C ALA A 161 -14.48 -31.87 1.78
N GLU A 162 -15.61 -31.22 1.54
CA GLU A 162 -16.64 -30.97 2.56
C GLU A 162 -17.35 -32.26 2.99
N ALA A 163 -17.73 -33.11 2.02
CA ALA A 163 -18.36 -34.39 2.31
C ALA A 163 -17.40 -35.46 2.84
N GLY A 164 -16.09 -35.21 2.83
CA GLY A 164 -15.07 -36.18 3.28
C GLY A 164 -15.03 -37.47 2.44
N VAL A 165 -15.36 -37.37 1.13
CA VAL A 165 -15.50 -38.56 0.26
C VAL A 165 -14.54 -38.50 -0.92
N SER A 166 -14.24 -39.69 -1.49
CA SER A 166 -13.36 -39.81 -2.64
C SER A 166 -14.07 -39.64 -3.98
N ARG A 167 -13.28 -39.38 -5.06
CA ARG A 167 -13.79 -39.22 -6.42
C ARG A 167 -14.58 -40.46 -6.91
N ALA A 168 -14.27 -41.67 -6.45
CA ALA A 168 -14.99 -42.89 -6.79
C ALA A 168 -16.47 -42.84 -6.42
N VAL A 169 -16.85 -42.08 -5.38
CA VAL A 169 -18.24 -41.88 -4.96
C VAL A 169 -19.03 -41.11 -6.03
N VAL A 170 -18.40 -40.07 -6.63
CA VAL A 170 -19.00 -39.30 -7.75
C VAL A 170 -19.24 -40.25 -8.96
N ASP A 171 -18.22 -41.03 -9.34
CA ASP A 171 -18.32 -41.93 -10.49
C ASP A 171 -19.41 -43.01 -10.25
N GLY A 172 -19.64 -43.41 -9.00
CA GLY A 172 -20.75 -44.30 -8.59
C GLY A 172 -22.12 -43.65 -8.75
N LEU A 173 -22.27 -42.40 -8.31
CA LEU A 173 -23.52 -41.62 -8.44
C LEU A 173 -23.82 -41.24 -9.89
N MET A 174 -22.78 -40.98 -10.71
CA MET A 174 -22.96 -40.75 -12.15
C MET A 174 -23.45 -41.96 -12.88
N ARG A 175 -22.96 -43.19 -12.56
CA ARG A 175 -23.47 -44.45 -13.13
C ARG A 175 -24.95 -44.67 -12.76
N ARG A 176 -25.37 -44.18 -11.61
CA ARG A 176 -26.77 -44.22 -11.16
C ARG A 176 -27.60 -43.05 -11.67
N GLN A 177 -27.07 -42.24 -12.58
CA GLN A 177 -27.71 -41.03 -13.16
C GLN A 177 -28.24 -40.00 -12.13
N ARG A 178 -27.69 -40.04 -10.91
CA ARG A 178 -28.07 -39.06 -9.83
C ARG A 178 -27.25 -37.77 -9.89
N LEU A 179 -26.11 -37.77 -10.58
CA LEU A 179 -25.22 -36.64 -10.77
C LEU A 179 -24.85 -36.47 -12.23
N ARG A 180 -24.81 -35.22 -12.68
CA ARG A 180 -24.20 -34.78 -13.93
C ARG A 180 -22.87 -34.14 -13.64
N ARG A 181 -21.82 -34.46 -14.39
CA ARG A 181 -20.52 -33.83 -14.34
C ARG A 181 -20.28 -33.08 -15.63
N GLU A 182 -20.00 -31.79 -15.53
CA GLU A 182 -19.63 -30.92 -16.63
C GLU A 182 -18.27 -30.28 -16.37
N LEU A 183 -17.43 -30.15 -17.40
CA LEU A 183 -16.18 -29.40 -17.30
C LEU A 183 -16.49 -27.95 -17.61
N ARG A 184 -16.60 -27.11 -16.57
CA ARG A 184 -16.80 -25.66 -16.68
C ARG A 184 -15.47 -24.92 -16.55
N PRO A 185 -15.28 -23.84 -17.29
CA PRO A 185 -14.16 -22.94 -17.04
C PRO A 185 -14.33 -22.37 -15.64
N ARG A 186 -13.36 -22.61 -14.75
CA ARG A 186 -13.36 -22.00 -13.43
C ARG A 186 -12.41 -20.82 -13.44
N SER A 187 -12.95 -19.65 -13.10
CA SER A 187 -12.12 -18.52 -12.72
C SER A 187 -11.58 -18.77 -11.30
N PRO A 188 -10.31 -18.43 -11.00
CA PRO A 188 -9.84 -18.38 -9.60
C PRO A 188 -10.71 -17.48 -8.72
N ASP A 189 -11.52 -16.63 -9.35
CA ASP A 189 -12.35 -15.61 -8.72
C ASP A 189 -13.80 -16.07 -8.47
N ASP A 190 -14.21 -17.28 -8.89
CA ASP A 190 -15.56 -17.79 -8.63
C ASP A 190 -15.74 -18.11 -7.16
N PRO A 191 -16.72 -17.46 -6.47
CA PRO A 191 -16.98 -17.70 -5.06
C PRO A 191 -17.54 -19.10 -4.84
N SER A 192 -17.17 -19.69 -3.70
CA SER A 192 -17.78 -20.92 -3.21
C SER A 192 -18.97 -20.53 -2.32
N GLY A 193 -20.17 -20.69 -2.81
CA GLY A 193 -21.40 -20.49 -2.03
C GLY A 193 -22.26 -19.28 -2.42
N PRO A 194 -23.39 -19.05 -1.72
CA PRO A 194 -24.29 -17.95 -1.99
C PRO A 194 -23.66 -16.60 -1.62
N LEU A 195 -24.05 -15.54 -2.35
CA LEU A 195 -23.57 -14.19 -2.08
C LEU A 195 -24.10 -13.68 -0.73
N GLU A 196 -23.22 -13.00 0.02
CA GLU A 196 -23.58 -12.38 1.30
C GLU A 196 -24.50 -11.16 1.09
N THR A 197 -25.50 -11.03 1.96
CA THR A 197 -26.37 -9.85 2.01
C THR A 197 -25.64 -8.65 2.65
N PRO A 198 -26.02 -7.41 2.28
CA PRO A 198 -25.51 -6.20 2.90
C PRO A 198 -25.76 -6.18 4.41
N GLN A 199 -24.78 -5.71 5.18
CA GLN A 199 -24.96 -5.46 6.60
C GLN A 199 -25.81 -4.19 6.80
N GLN A 200 -26.60 -4.17 7.87
CA GLN A 200 -27.34 -2.98 8.24
C GLN A 200 -26.37 -1.85 8.65
N LEU A 201 -26.52 -0.70 8.04
CA LEU A 201 -25.69 0.47 8.34
C LEU A 201 -26.14 1.14 9.64
N THR A 202 -25.16 1.66 10.38
CA THR A 202 -25.44 2.63 11.45
C THR A 202 -25.92 3.96 10.87
N GLY A 203 -26.52 4.82 11.69
CA GLY A 203 -26.98 6.13 11.23
C GLY A 203 -25.85 6.99 10.61
N ASP A 204 -24.65 6.94 11.18
CA ASP A 204 -23.49 7.68 10.66
C ASP A 204 -22.99 7.10 9.33
N GLN A 205 -22.96 5.78 9.19
CA GLN A 205 -22.61 5.09 7.94
C GLN A 205 -23.63 5.38 6.83
N ALA A 206 -24.93 5.37 7.15
CA ALA A 206 -25.99 5.67 6.18
C ALA A 206 -25.92 7.11 5.67
N LYS A 207 -25.62 8.08 6.56
CA LYS A 207 -25.37 9.48 6.17
C LYS A 207 -24.15 9.61 5.27
N ALA A 208 -23.08 8.92 5.61
CA ALA A 208 -21.86 8.93 4.79
C ALA A 208 -22.10 8.31 3.41
N LEU A 209 -22.81 7.19 3.32
CA LEU A 209 -23.17 6.56 2.05
C LEU A 209 -24.03 7.49 1.20
N ALA A 210 -25.07 8.09 1.76
CA ALA A 210 -25.94 9.03 1.05
C ALA A 210 -25.13 10.24 0.50
N ALA A 211 -24.17 10.75 1.27
CA ALA A 211 -23.30 11.84 0.83
C ALA A 211 -22.35 11.40 -0.31
N ILE A 212 -21.83 10.17 -0.26
CA ILE A 212 -21.00 9.61 -1.34
C ILE A 212 -21.83 9.48 -2.64
N GLU A 213 -23.05 8.99 -2.53
CA GLU A 213 -23.93 8.80 -3.68
C GLU A 213 -24.42 10.12 -4.29
N ALA A 214 -24.63 11.14 -3.47
CA ALA A 214 -25.04 12.48 -3.90
C ALA A 214 -23.87 13.33 -4.42
N ALA A 215 -22.62 12.92 -4.19
CA ALA A 215 -21.44 13.68 -4.58
C ALA A 215 -21.37 13.86 -6.11
N PRO A 216 -21.06 15.08 -6.61
CA PRO A 216 -20.92 15.32 -8.04
C PRO A 216 -19.74 14.55 -8.63
N PRO A 217 -19.71 14.39 -9.97
CA PRO A 217 -18.59 13.78 -10.68
C PRO A 217 -17.26 14.49 -10.38
N GLY A 218 -16.18 13.70 -10.17
CA GLY A 218 -14.85 14.21 -9.86
C GLY A 218 -14.66 14.70 -8.43
N GLN A 219 -15.72 14.67 -7.58
CA GLN A 219 -15.63 15.11 -6.19
C GLN A 219 -14.71 14.20 -5.37
N GLN A 220 -13.86 14.83 -4.57
CA GLN A 220 -13.06 14.16 -3.55
C GLN A 220 -13.79 14.16 -2.20
N LEU A 221 -13.82 13.01 -1.53
CA LEU A 221 -14.42 12.81 -0.21
C LEU A 221 -13.38 12.17 0.72
N LEU A 222 -13.34 12.61 1.97
CA LEU A 222 -12.53 12.01 3.03
C LEU A 222 -13.44 11.34 4.05
N LEU A 223 -13.45 10.00 4.11
CA LEU A 223 -14.17 9.24 5.11
C LEU A 223 -13.26 9.00 6.32
N TRP A 224 -13.38 9.85 7.30
CA TRP A 224 -12.66 9.73 8.56
C TRP A 224 -13.49 8.92 9.57
N GLY A 225 -13.10 7.68 9.78
CA GLY A 225 -13.80 6.80 10.72
C GLY A 225 -12.83 6.15 11.69
N VAL A 226 -13.16 6.18 12.98
CA VAL A 226 -12.33 5.51 14.00
C VAL A 226 -12.09 4.04 13.65
N THR A 227 -11.03 3.45 14.18
CA THR A 227 -10.73 2.04 13.95
C THR A 227 -11.89 1.17 14.43
N GLY A 228 -12.46 0.34 13.55
CA GLY A 228 -13.64 -0.47 13.85
C GLY A 228 -14.98 0.23 13.61
N ALA A 229 -15.01 1.42 12.96
CA ALA A 229 -16.23 2.12 12.57
C ALA A 229 -16.97 1.50 11.35
N GLY A 230 -16.40 0.47 10.74
CA GLY A 230 -17.01 -0.21 9.59
C GLY A 230 -16.89 0.53 8.26
N LYS A 231 -15.83 1.31 8.04
CA LYS A 231 -15.54 1.99 6.76
C LYS A 231 -15.69 1.07 5.56
N THR A 232 -15.20 -0.17 5.67
CA THR A 232 -15.26 -1.16 4.58
C THR A 232 -16.69 -1.44 4.13
N GLU A 233 -17.66 -1.52 5.04
CA GLU A 233 -19.06 -1.74 4.65
C GLU A 233 -19.62 -0.55 3.86
N VAL A 234 -19.25 0.69 4.22
CA VAL A 234 -19.61 1.88 3.43
C VAL A 234 -19.02 1.79 2.02
N TYR A 235 -17.76 1.36 1.88
CA TYR A 235 -17.15 1.15 0.55
C TYR A 235 -17.88 0.10 -0.27
N LEU A 236 -18.24 -1.04 0.34
CA LEU A 236 -18.91 -2.13 -0.35
C LEU A 236 -20.33 -1.73 -0.79
N GLN A 237 -21.08 -0.97 0.02
CA GLN A 237 -22.39 -0.51 -0.37
C GLN A 237 -22.34 0.58 -1.45
N ALA A 238 -21.41 1.52 -1.37
CA ALA A 238 -21.16 2.49 -2.43
C ALA A 238 -20.74 1.79 -3.74
N ALA A 239 -19.88 0.76 -3.65
CA ALA A 239 -19.50 -0.07 -4.80
C ALA A 239 -20.70 -0.80 -5.41
N ALA A 240 -21.59 -1.36 -4.57
CA ALA A 240 -22.81 -2.03 -5.05
C ALA A 240 -23.69 -1.09 -5.87
N THR A 241 -23.80 0.17 -5.44
CA THR A 241 -24.58 1.18 -6.18
C THR A 241 -23.95 1.49 -7.53
N CYS A 242 -22.62 1.68 -7.60
CA CYS A 242 -21.91 1.90 -8.87
C CYS A 242 -22.05 0.70 -9.83
N LEU A 243 -21.86 -0.53 -9.33
CA LEU A 243 -22.00 -1.74 -10.14
C LEU A 243 -23.41 -1.90 -10.72
N ARG A 244 -24.45 -1.60 -9.94
CA ARG A 244 -25.85 -1.59 -10.42
C ARG A 244 -26.11 -0.54 -11.50
N GLN A 245 -25.35 0.56 -11.49
CA GLN A 245 -25.39 1.62 -12.50
C GLN A 245 -24.54 1.30 -13.73
N GLY A 246 -23.96 0.12 -13.84
CA GLY A 246 -23.06 -0.26 -14.94
C GLY A 246 -21.68 0.38 -14.87
N GLN A 247 -21.30 0.92 -13.70
CA GLN A 247 -20.01 1.56 -13.47
C GLN A 247 -19.06 0.64 -12.69
N SER A 248 -17.81 0.61 -13.10
CA SER A 248 -16.76 -0.14 -12.42
C SER A 248 -16.22 0.61 -11.19
N VAL A 249 -15.63 -0.15 -10.27
CA VAL A 249 -15.07 0.36 -9.01
C VAL A 249 -13.63 -0.07 -8.86
N LEU A 250 -12.76 0.84 -8.47
CA LEU A 250 -11.37 0.56 -8.12
C LEU A 250 -11.16 0.80 -6.62
N LEU A 251 -10.81 -0.27 -5.88
CA LEU A 251 -10.53 -0.21 -4.45
C LEU A 251 -9.06 -0.50 -4.21
N LEU A 252 -8.33 0.50 -3.73
CA LEU A 252 -6.91 0.40 -3.42
C LEU A 252 -6.69 0.17 -1.93
N THR A 253 -5.76 -0.73 -1.62
CA THR A 253 -5.26 -0.98 -0.27
C THR A 253 -3.73 -0.82 -0.26
N PRO A 254 -3.13 -0.34 0.85
CA PRO A 254 -1.71 0.00 0.86
C PRO A 254 -0.79 -1.21 0.72
N GLU A 255 -1.14 -2.35 1.29
CA GLU A 255 -0.26 -3.53 1.34
C GLU A 255 -0.90 -4.79 0.79
N ILE A 256 -0.09 -5.62 0.13
CA ILE A 256 -0.52 -6.93 -0.41
C ILE A 256 -1.06 -7.83 0.70
N GLY A 257 -0.49 -7.77 1.92
CA GLY A 257 -0.93 -8.58 3.06
C GLY A 257 -2.38 -8.34 3.49
N LEU A 258 -2.96 -7.18 3.14
CA LEU A 258 -4.34 -6.83 3.46
C LEU A 258 -5.34 -7.27 2.38
N ILE A 259 -4.84 -7.54 1.17
CA ILE A 259 -5.69 -7.90 0.02
C ILE A 259 -6.51 -9.15 0.29
N PRO A 260 -6.00 -10.27 0.82
CA PRO A 260 -6.77 -11.50 0.94
C PRO A 260 -8.08 -11.32 1.71
N GLN A 261 -8.04 -10.68 2.87
CA GLN A 261 -9.25 -10.46 3.70
C GLN A 261 -10.26 -9.54 3.02
N LEU A 262 -9.78 -8.46 2.40
CA LEU A 262 -10.64 -7.52 1.68
C LEU A 262 -11.21 -8.17 0.41
N LEU A 263 -10.40 -8.90 -0.32
CA LEU A 263 -10.78 -9.61 -1.54
C LEU A 263 -11.83 -10.69 -1.24
N ASP A 264 -11.66 -11.47 -0.16
CA ASP A 264 -12.62 -12.48 0.25
C ASP A 264 -13.98 -11.85 0.61
N ARG A 265 -13.99 -10.70 1.31
CA ARG A 265 -15.24 -9.94 1.58
C ARG A 265 -15.89 -9.44 0.29
N CYS A 266 -15.09 -8.90 -0.63
CA CYS A 266 -15.59 -8.46 -1.93
C CYS A 266 -16.15 -9.63 -2.75
N ARG A 267 -15.45 -10.78 -2.79
CA ARG A 267 -15.89 -11.96 -3.54
C ARG A 267 -17.16 -12.56 -2.97
N ARG A 268 -17.28 -12.65 -1.65
CA ARG A 268 -18.52 -13.12 -1.00
C ARG A 268 -19.71 -12.21 -1.30
N ARG A 269 -19.47 -10.91 -1.55
CA ARG A 269 -20.51 -9.93 -1.82
C ARG A 269 -20.87 -9.80 -3.31
N PHE A 270 -19.89 -9.86 -4.22
CA PHE A 270 -20.03 -9.50 -5.63
C PHE A 270 -19.64 -10.62 -6.60
N GLY A 271 -19.18 -11.74 -6.11
CA GLY A 271 -18.89 -12.92 -6.92
C GLY A 271 -17.87 -12.67 -8.02
N ALA A 272 -18.21 -13.10 -9.23
CA ALA A 272 -17.36 -13.04 -10.41
C ALA A 272 -17.06 -11.62 -10.92
N ALA A 273 -17.80 -10.60 -10.45
CA ALA A 273 -17.48 -9.20 -10.76
C ALA A 273 -16.20 -8.69 -10.10
N VAL A 274 -15.61 -9.46 -9.19
CA VAL A 274 -14.39 -9.07 -8.47
C VAL A 274 -13.14 -9.55 -9.22
N ALA A 275 -12.14 -8.67 -9.29
CA ALA A 275 -10.81 -8.98 -9.80
C ALA A 275 -9.72 -8.41 -8.89
N GLU A 276 -8.50 -8.95 -8.96
CA GLU A 276 -7.36 -8.50 -8.19
C GLU A 276 -6.22 -8.00 -9.08
N TYR A 277 -5.46 -6.98 -8.59
CA TYR A 277 -4.31 -6.45 -9.30
C TYR A 277 -3.23 -5.92 -8.36
N HIS A 278 -2.13 -6.68 -8.23
CA HIS A 278 -0.96 -6.30 -7.41
C HIS A 278 0.30 -7.05 -7.85
N SER A 279 1.45 -6.69 -7.29
CA SER A 279 2.74 -7.28 -7.66
C SER A 279 2.89 -8.77 -7.28
N GLY A 280 2.06 -9.30 -6.39
CA GLY A 280 1.98 -10.73 -6.08
C GLY A 280 1.25 -11.57 -7.12
N CYS A 281 0.46 -10.94 -8.02
CA CYS A 281 -0.18 -11.61 -9.14
C CYS A 281 0.86 -11.97 -10.21
N SER A 282 0.67 -13.09 -10.88
CA SER A 282 1.49 -13.48 -12.04
C SER A 282 1.29 -12.47 -13.20
N GLU A 283 2.25 -12.41 -14.13
CA GLU A 283 2.12 -11.56 -15.33
C GLU A 283 0.83 -11.85 -16.11
N GLY A 284 0.50 -13.14 -16.29
CA GLY A 284 -0.72 -13.54 -16.98
C GLY A 284 -2.00 -13.09 -16.27
N GLN A 285 -2.04 -13.17 -14.94
CA GLN A 285 -3.18 -12.65 -14.16
C GLN A 285 -3.33 -11.13 -14.33
N ARG A 286 -2.24 -10.38 -14.24
CA ARG A 286 -2.27 -8.92 -14.40
C ARG A 286 -2.73 -8.51 -15.81
N ILE A 287 -2.24 -9.18 -16.84
CA ILE A 287 -2.68 -8.95 -18.23
C ILE A 287 -4.17 -9.30 -18.39
N ASN A 288 -4.63 -10.39 -17.79
CA ASN A 288 -6.03 -10.78 -17.84
C ASN A 288 -6.94 -9.75 -17.15
N THR A 289 -6.57 -9.29 -15.95
CA THR A 289 -7.31 -8.23 -15.25
C THR A 289 -7.35 -6.94 -16.07
N TRP A 290 -6.24 -6.54 -16.69
CA TRP A 290 -6.18 -5.39 -17.60
C TRP A 290 -7.18 -5.52 -18.74
N ARG A 291 -7.22 -6.67 -19.42
CA ARG A 291 -8.16 -6.93 -20.52
C ARG A 291 -9.62 -6.95 -20.05
N ARG A 292 -9.89 -7.53 -18.88
CA ARG A 292 -11.24 -7.50 -18.28
C ARG A 292 -11.70 -6.07 -18.02
N CYS A 293 -10.82 -5.20 -17.52
CA CYS A 293 -11.13 -3.79 -17.27
C CYS A 293 -11.50 -3.06 -18.56
N LEU A 294 -10.78 -3.31 -19.65
CA LEU A 294 -11.10 -2.74 -20.97
C LEU A 294 -12.41 -3.29 -21.53
N ALA A 295 -12.63 -4.60 -21.43
CA ALA A 295 -13.84 -5.25 -21.90
C ALA A 295 -15.10 -4.77 -21.17
N ALA A 296 -14.99 -4.41 -19.90
CA ALA A 296 -16.10 -3.86 -19.11
C ALA A 296 -16.63 -2.49 -19.61
N ALA A 297 -16.06 -1.93 -20.68
CA ALA A 297 -16.54 -0.72 -21.33
C ALA A 297 -17.74 -0.96 -22.28
N GLY A 298 -17.94 -2.19 -22.78
CA GLY A 298 -19.04 -2.55 -23.68
C GLY A 298 -20.41 -2.51 -22.99
N ASP A 299 -21.47 -2.20 -23.73
CA ASP A 299 -22.82 -2.05 -23.18
C ASP A 299 -23.39 -3.36 -22.60
N ASP A 300 -22.99 -4.52 -23.13
CA ASP A 300 -23.41 -5.85 -22.66
C ASP A 300 -22.46 -6.49 -21.65
N GLN A 301 -21.47 -5.74 -21.13
CA GLN A 301 -20.43 -6.27 -20.27
C GLN A 301 -20.69 -5.95 -18.79
N THR A 302 -20.37 -6.92 -17.93
CA THR A 302 -20.50 -6.77 -16.46
C THR A 302 -19.43 -5.80 -15.92
N PRO A 303 -19.82 -4.76 -15.17
CA PRO A 303 -18.85 -3.86 -14.53
C PRO A 303 -18.04 -4.64 -13.49
N LEU A 304 -16.82 -4.16 -13.21
CA LEU A 304 -15.88 -4.82 -12.32
C LEU A 304 -15.62 -4.02 -11.05
N LEU A 305 -15.47 -4.74 -9.94
CA LEU A 305 -14.81 -4.25 -8.74
C LEU A 305 -13.38 -4.81 -8.72
N VAL A 306 -12.39 -3.93 -8.87
CA VAL A 306 -10.99 -4.34 -8.81
C VAL A 306 -10.39 -3.96 -7.47
N VAL A 307 -9.85 -4.96 -6.76
CA VAL A 307 -9.07 -4.75 -5.52
C VAL A 307 -7.59 -4.78 -5.88
N GLY A 308 -6.86 -3.73 -5.52
CA GLY A 308 -5.45 -3.65 -5.88
C GLY A 308 -4.60 -2.81 -4.94
N THR A 309 -3.30 -2.77 -5.23
CA THR A 309 -2.35 -1.90 -4.55
C THR A 309 -2.03 -0.67 -5.39
N ARG A 310 -1.07 0.13 -4.94
CA ARG A 310 -0.61 1.37 -5.57
C ARG A 310 -0.64 1.37 -7.11
N SER A 311 -0.07 0.35 -7.74
CA SER A 311 0.04 0.28 -9.21
C SER A 311 -1.29 0.07 -9.93
N ALA A 312 -2.34 -0.40 -9.23
CA ALA A 312 -3.66 -0.59 -9.82
C ALA A 312 -4.34 0.74 -10.19
N VAL A 313 -3.84 1.87 -9.67
CA VAL A 313 -4.35 3.21 -10.04
C VAL A 313 -4.27 3.48 -11.54
N PHE A 314 -3.41 2.78 -12.27
CA PHE A 314 -3.25 2.90 -13.72
C PHE A 314 -4.10 1.93 -14.55
N LEU A 315 -4.93 1.09 -13.95
CA LEU A 315 -5.77 0.16 -14.72
C LEU A 315 -6.72 0.92 -15.65
N PRO A 316 -6.86 0.51 -16.92
CA PRO A 316 -7.78 1.15 -17.86
C PRO A 316 -9.22 0.75 -17.50
N MET A 317 -9.96 1.66 -16.94
CA MET A 317 -11.36 1.46 -16.53
C MET A 317 -12.23 2.58 -17.12
N PRO A 318 -12.70 2.44 -18.38
CA PRO A 318 -13.40 3.51 -19.09
C PRO A 318 -14.70 3.98 -18.42
N ARG A 319 -15.37 3.09 -17.71
CA ARG A 319 -16.61 3.38 -16.95
C ARG A 319 -16.36 3.38 -15.43
N LEU A 320 -15.28 4.00 -14.97
CA LEU A 320 -14.96 4.12 -13.56
C LEU A 320 -15.94 5.08 -12.87
N GLY A 321 -16.73 4.58 -11.91
CA GLY A 321 -17.69 5.38 -11.14
C GLY A 321 -17.19 5.76 -9.75
N LEU A 322 -16.36 4.89 -9.15
CA LEU A 322 -15.84 5.11 -7.80
C LEU A 322 -14.39 4.62 -7.70
N LEU A 323 -13.51 5.46 -7.15
CA LEU A 323 -12.15 5.12 -6.79
C LEU A 323 -12.00 5.29 -5.28
N VAL A 324 -11.63 4.21 -4.59
CA VAL A 324 -11.46 4.19 -3.13
C VAL A 324 -9.99 3.96 -2.81
N LEU A 325 -9.42 4.78 -1.93
CA LEU A 325 -8.13 4.53 -1.27
C LEU A 325 -8.40 4.25 0.21
N ASP A 326 -8.27 3.00 0.61
CA ASP A 326 -8.33 2.64 2.03
C ASP A 326 -6.98 2.91 2.70
N GLU A 327 -7.01 3.36 3.97
CA GLU A 327 -5.83 3.81 4.71
C GLU A 327 -4.97 4.81 3.90
N GLU A 328 -5.59 5.88 3.39
CA GLU A 328 -5.00 6.83 2.42
C GLU A 328 -3.70 7.49 2.88
N HIS A 329 -3.48 7.54 4.21
CA HIS A 329 -2.29 8.09 4.85
C HIS A 329 -1.06 7.18 4.74
N ASP A 330 -1.23 5.92 4.30
CA ASP A 330 -0.14 4.94 4.32
C ASP A 330 0.96 5.28 3.29
N ARG A 331 2.21 5.22 3.75
CA ARG A 331 3.41 5.54 2.95
C ARG A 331 3.59 4.65 1.71
N SER A 332 3.04 3.42 1.71
CA SER A 332 3.17 2.49 0.58
C SER A 332 2.47 2.96 -0.69
N TYR A 333 1.59 3.96 -0.60
CA TYR A 333 1.03 4.65 -1.76
C TYR A 333 2.04 5.55 -2.50
N LYS A 334 3.16 5.90 -1.88
CA LYS A 334 4.29 6.58 -2.54
C LYS A 334 5.25 5.57 -3.16
N GLN A 335 5.67 5.83 -4.39
CA GLN A 335 6.77 5.13 -5.04
C GLN A 335 8.04 5.94 -4.91
N ASP A 336 8.99 5.46 -4.10
CA ASP A 336 10.28 6.12 -3.92
C ASP A 336 11.30 5.71 -4.99
N SER A 337 11.16 4.49 -5.51
CA SER A 337 12.02 3.90 -6.53
C SER A 337 11.32 2.69 -7.16
N PRO A 338 11.55 2.41 -8.46
CA PRO A 338 12.20 3.27 -9.46
C PRO A 338 11.34 4.48 -9.84
N MET A 339 11.91 5.45 -10.58
CA MET A 339 11.12 6.52 -11.20
C MET A 339 10.08 5.94 -12.19
N PRO A 340 8.91 6.61 -12.34
CA PRO A 340 8.46 7.86 -11.71
C PRO A 340 8.17 7.68 -10.21
N CYS A 341 8.58 8.67 -9.40
CA CYS A 341 8.32 8.68 -7.96
C CYS A 341 6.96 9.33 -7.67
N TYR A 342 5.87 8.67 -8.09
CA TYR A 342 4.50 9.17 -7.93
C TYR A 342 3.89 8.76 -6.59
N HIS A 343 2.88 9.52 -6.15
CA HIS A 343 1.98 9.12 -5.07
C HIS A 343 0.63 8.69 -5.64
N ALA A 344 0.15 7.49 -5.30
CA ALA A 344 -1.11 6.97 -5.86
C ALA A 344 -2.33 7.83 -5.52
N ARG A 345 -2.34 8.53 -4.38
CA ARG A 345 -3.39 9.49 -4.02
C ARG A 345 -3.48 10.65 -5.03
N ASP A 346 -2.34 11.18 -5.46
CA ASP A 346 -2.30 12.31 -6.38
C ASP A 346 -2.67 11.86 -7.81
N VAL A 347 -2.20 10.69 -8.23
CA VAL A 347 -2.65 10.05 -9.48
C VAL A 347 -4.15 9.75 -9.44
N ALA A 348 -4.69 9.31 -8.29
CA ALA A 348 -6.11 9.05 -8.12
C ALA A 348 -6.97 10.33 -8.23
N LYS A 349 -6.49 11.44 -7.67
CA LYS A 349 -7.14 12.76 -7.82
C LYS A 349 -7.23 13.18 -9.28
N LEU A 350 -6.10 13.12 -9.98
CA LEU A 350 -6.04 13.44 -11.40
C LEU A 350 -6.96 12.53 -12.22
N ARG A 351 -6.94 11.24 -11.91
CA ARG A 351 -7.80 10.27 -12.57
C ARG A 351 -9.29 10.56 -12.35
N ALA A 352 -9.67 10.89 -11.10
CA ALA A 352 -11.05 11.26 -10.78
C ALA A 352 -11.51 12.48 -11.55
N GLN A 353 -10.65 13.49 -11.71
CA GLN A 353 -10.92 14.67 -12.53
C GLN A 353 -11.10 14.33 -14.01
N LEU A 354 -10.23 13.49 -14.57
CA LEU A 354 -10.27 13.10 -15.98
C LEU A 354 -11.46 12.20 -16.32
N SER A 355 -11.78 11.23 -15.48
CA SER A 355 -12.86 10.25 -15.72
C SER A 355 -14.22 10.66 -15.15
N GLY A 356 -14.28 11.73 -14.34
CA GLY A 356 -15.49 12.12 -13.65
C GLY A 356 -15.93 11.15 -12.52
N CYS A 357 -15.09 10.19 -12.11
CA CYS A 357 -15.43 9.30 -11.01
C CYS A 357 -15.31 10.00 -9.65
N ARG A 358 -16.03 9.50 -8.66
CA ARG A 358 -15.90 9.96 -7.27
C ARG A 358 -14.63 9.38 -6.65
N LEU A 359 -13.87 10.21 -5.90
CA LEU A 359 -12.70 9.77 -5.16
C LEU A 359 -13.02 9.73 -3.66
N LEU A 360 -12.96 8.54 -3.08
CA LEU A 360 -13.18 8.30 -1.65
C LEU A 360 -11.86 7.93 -0.97
N LEU A 361 -11.36 8.81 -0.13
CA LEU A 361 -10.19 8.57 0.72
C LEU A 361 -10.67 8.10 2.09
N GLY A 362 -10.28 6.92 2.52
CA GLY A 362 -10.68 6.36 3.80
C GLY A 362 -9.51 6.24 4.77
N SER A 363 -9.70 6.69 6.01
CA SER A 363 -8.70 6.57 7.06
C SER A 363 -9.29 6.65 8.46
N ALA A 364 -8.62 6.01 9.41
CA ALA A 364 -8.86 6.25 10.83
C ALA A 364 -8.01 7.43 11.34
N THR A 365 -6.92 7.69 10.69
CA THR A 365 -5.91 8.70 11.00
C THR A 365 -5.51 9.43 9.71
N PRO A 366 -6.37 10.31 9.16
CA PRO A 366 -6.13 11.00 7.91
C PRO A 366 -4.77 11.70 7.87
N SER A 367 -4.16 11.76 6.68
CA SER A 367 -2.94 12.55 6.47
C SER A 367 -3.23 14.05 6.59
N LEU A 368 -2.19 14.82 6.97
CA LEU A 368 -2.29 16.29 7.06
C LEU A 368 -2.75 16.92 5.74
N GLU A 369 -2.27 16.40 4.62
CA GLU A 369 -2.64 16.88 3.28
C GLU A 369 -4.12 16.66 3.00
N SER A 370 -4.64 15.45 3.26
CA SER A 370 -6.05 15.13 3.00
C SER A 370 -6.98 15.89 3.95
N TRP A 371 -6.57 16.04 5.21
CA TRP A 371 -7.36 16.81 6.17
C TRP A 371 -7.37 18.30 5.86
N LEU A 372 -6.22 18.89 5.46
CA LEU A 372 -6.12 20.29 5.04
C LEU A 372 -7.08 20.60 3.87
N GLN A 373 -7.23 19.68 2.91
CA GLN A 373 -8.16 19.85 1.80
C GLN A 373 -9.64 19.90 2.22
N CYS A 374 -9.97 19.40 3.41
CA CYS A 374 -11.32 19.50 3.98
C CYS A 374 -11.60 20.83 4.69
N GLN A 375 -10.62 21.75 4.76
CA GLN A 375 -10.73 23.02 5.49
C GLN A 375 -11.28 24.18 4.63
N GLY A 376 -12.23 23.91 3.73
CA GLY A 376 -12.94 24.95 2.98
C GLY A 376 -12.16 25.59 1.81
N GLN A 377 -11.15 24.91 1.29
CA GLN A 377 -10.44 25.36 0.09
C GLN A 377 -11.30 25.18 -1.17
N PRO A 378 -11.23 26.08 -2.16
CA PRO A 378 -11.87 25.87 -3.46
C PRO A 378 -11.38 24.57 -4.11
N GLY A 379 -12.32 23.71 -4.54
CA GLY A 379 -12.00 22.39 -5.07
C GLY A 379 -11.52 21.37 -4.03
N GLY A 380 -11.71 21.67 -2.75
CA GLY A 380 -11.33 20.80 -1.63
C GLY A 380 -12.18 19.56 -1.49
N ALA A 381 -11.86 18.76 -0.49
CA ALA A 381 -12.55 17.50 -0.18
C ALA A 381 -13.71 17.70 0.80
N THR A 382 -14.76 16.91 0.66
CA THR A 382 -15.84 16.85 1.65
C THR A 382 -15.48 15.87 2.76
N LEU A 383 -15.55 16.32 4.02
CA LEU A 383 -15.30 15.47 5.19
C LEU A 383 -16.56 14.69 5.58
N LEU A 384 -16.44 13.37 5.65
CA LEU A 384 -17.44 12.45 6.16
C LEU A 384 -16.90 11.78 7.43
N GLN A 385 -17.65 11.76 8.52
CA GLN A 385 -17.16 11.28 9.80
C GLN A 385 -17.94 10.06 10.30
N LEU A 386 -17.20 9.05 10.79
CA LEU A 386 -17.71 7.91 11.53
C LEU A 386 -17.05 7.88 12.92
N PRO A 387 -17.59 8.64 13.87
CA PRO A 387 -16.93 8.89 15.15
C PRO A 387 -17.02 7.72 16.13
N ARG A 388 -17.89 6.73 15.88
CA ARG A 388 -18.15 5.61 16.78
C ARG A 388 -17.77 4.28 16.17
N ARG A 389 -17.31 3.36 17.03
CA ARG A 389 -17.13 1.94 16.67
C ARG A 389 -18.49 1.26 16.48
N ILE A 390 -18.52 0.20 15.67
CA ILE A 390 -19.71 -0.68 15.57
C ILE A 390 -20.07 -1.19 16.96
N ALA A 391 -21.39 -1.23 17.26
CA ALA A 391 -21.95 -1.58 18.56
C ALA A 391 -21.53 -0.63 19.71
N ASP A 392 -21.19 0.62 19.40
CA ASP A 392 -20.78 1.68 20.34
C ASP A 392 -19.68 1.24 21.32
N ARG A 393 -18.81 0.29 20.91
CA ARG A 393 -17.70 -0.19 21.72
C ARG A 393 -16.70 0.94 22.00
N PRO A 394 -16.26 1.16 23.25
CA PRO A 394 -15.32 2.21 23.57
C PRO A 394 -13.94 1.93 22.97
N LEU A 395 -13.17 2.99 22.72
CA LEU A 395 -11.75 2.85 22.45
C LEU A 395 -11.03 2.36 23.71
N PRO A 396 -10.02 1.49 23.58
CA PRO A 396 -9.29 0.99 24.75
C PRO A 396 -8.53 2.13 25.43
N PRO A 397 -8.52 2.18 26.78
CA PRO A 397 -7.73 3.16 27.51
C PRO A 397 -6.23 2.95 27.27
N VAL A 398 -5.50 4.06 27.16
CA VAL A 398 -4.04 4.07 27.00
C VAL A 398 -3.38 4.30 28.36
N HIS A 399 -2.62 3.32 28.81
CA HIS A 399 -1.81 3.38 30.01
C HIS A 399 -0.36 3.70 29.65
N LEU A 400 0.14 4.78 30.18
CA LEU A 400 1.51 5.21 29.98
C LEU A 400 2.41 4.66 31.08
N VAL A 401 3.56 4.09 30.69
CA VAL A 401 4.62 3.69 31.61
C VAL A 401 5.84 4.58 31.40
N ASP A 402 6.17 5.37 32.39
CA ASP A 402 7.39 6.17 32.41
C ASP A 402 8.59 5.28 32.76
N MET A 403 9.40 4.97 31.76
CA MET A 403 10.59 4.12 31.93
C MET A 403 11.71 4.79 32.76
N ARG A 404 11.65 6.11 32.97
CA ARG A 404 12.58 6.83 33.85
C ARG A 404 12.26 6.47 35.33
N GLN A 405 10.96 6.39 35.64
CA GLN A 405 10.48 5.97 36.96
C GLN A 405 10.86 4.50 37.23
N GLU A 406 10.61 3.60 36.28
CA GLU A 406 11.01 2.20 36.36
C GLU A 406 12.51 2.07 36.64
N LEU A 407 13.35 2.88 35.98
CA LEU A 407 14.79 2.92 36.20
C LEU A 407 15.16 3.45 37.58
N ALA A 408 14.50 4.51 38.06
CA ALA A 408 14.71 5.10 39.39
C ALA A 408 14.36 4.11 40.49
N ASP A 409 13.31 3.30 40.29
CA ASP A 409 12.88 2.23 41.18
C ASP A 409 13.77 0.96 41.08
N GLY A 410 14.87 1.02 40.33
CA GLY A 410 15.84 -0.07 40.19
C GLY A 410 15.54 -1.08 39.06
N HIS A 411 14.45 -0.94 38.35
CA HIS A 411 14.09 -1.81 37.21
C HIS A 411 14.83 -1.41 35.94
N ARG A 412 15.84 -2.19 35.56
CA ARG A 412 16.74 -1.89 34.42
C ARG A 412 16.46 -2.72 33.15
N ARG A 413 15.33 -3.45 33.15
CA ARG A 413 14.97 -4.35 32.04
C ARG A 413 14.27 -3.59 30.92
N LEU A 414 14.20 -4.23 29.75
CA LEU A 414 13.58 -3.67 28.55
C LEU A 414 12.05 -3.60 28.68
N VAL A 415 11.46 -4.61 29.31
CA VAL A 415 10.02 -4.72 29.53
C VAL A 415 9.71 -4.27 30.94
N SER A 416 8.80 -3.32 31.11
CA SER A 416 8.41 -2.77 32.41
C SER A 416 7.66 -3.78 33.27
N ARG A 417 7.70 -3.60 34.59
CA ARG A 417 6.92 -4.41 35.53
C ARG A 417 5.42 -4.44 35.20
N PRO A 418 4.76 -3.30 34.97
CA PRO A 418 3.33 -3.29 34.61
C PRO A 418 2.99 -4.04 33.33
N LEU A 419 3.92 -4.12 32.37
CA LEU A 419 3.69 -4.90 31.15
C LEU A 419 3.89 -6.39 31.41
N MET A 420 4.91 -6.77 32.20
CA MET A 420 5.14 -8.17 32.57
C MET A 420 3.93 -8.75 33.29
N GLU A 421 3.39 -8.07 34.33
CA GLU A 421 2.21 -8.50 35.08
C GLU A 421 0.99 -8.73 34.16
N ARG A 422 0.78 -7.84 33.15
CA ARG A 422 -0.33 -7.99 32.19
C ARG A 422 -0.12 -9.12 31.20
N LEU A 423 1.12 -9.38 30.81
CA LEU A 423 1.44 -10.52 29.95
C LEU A 423 1.28 -11.84 30.71
N GLU A 424 1.76 -11.93 31.93
CA GLU A 424 1.56 -13.09 32.81
C GLU A 424 0.07 -13.44 33.00
N ALA A 425 -0.77 -12.43 33.17
CA ALA A 425 -2.22 -12.58 33.29
C ALA A 425 -2.92 -13.14 32.06
N LEU A 426 -2.26 -13.22 30.91
CA LEU A 426 -2.79 -13.84 29.70
C LEU A 426 -2.72 -15.37 29.74
N ALA A 427 -1.81 -15.93 30.51
CA ALA A 427 -1.61 -17.37 30.59
C ALA A 427 -2.93 -18.09 30.97
N GLY A 428 -3.40 -18.99 30.11
CA GLY A 428 -4.63 -19.74 30.33
C GLY A 428 -5.94 -18.96 30.23
N SER A 429 -5.90 -17.62 29.97
CA SER A 429 -7.12 -16.78 29.93
C SER A 429 -7.89 -16.86 28.60
N GLY A 430 -7.28 -17.42 27.55
CA GLY A 430 -7.80 -17.38 26.19
C GLY A 430 -7.79 -15.99 25.55
N ASN A 431 -7.15 -15.00 26.18
CA ASN A 431 -6.90 -13.68 25.64
C ASN A 431 -5.54 -13.64 24.93
N GLN A 432 -5.38 -12.67 24.06
CA GLN A 432 -4.14 -12.48 23.30
C GLN A 432 -3.60 -11.07 23.44
N ALA A 433 -2.28 -10.92 23.23
CA ALA A 433 -1.61 -9.63 23.17
C ALA A 433 -0.88 -9.42 21.85
N VAL A 434 -0.75 -8.14 21.45
CA VAL A 434 0.17 -7.70 20.41
C VAL A 434 1.21 -6.76 21.01
N VAL A 435 2.51 -7.02 20.75
CA VAL A 435 3.62 -6.24 21.29
C VAL A 435 4.41 -5.63 20.13
N LEU A 436 4.28 -4.32 19.97
CA LEU A 436 5.01 -3.55 18.96
C LEU A 436 6.42 -3.23 19.44
N VAL A 437 7.40 -3.64 18.65
CA VAL A 437 8.81 -3.26 18.83
C VAL A 437 9.21 -2.38 17.65
N PRO A 438 9.58 -1.11 17.86
CA PRO A 438 10.06 -0.24 16.76
C PRO A 438 11.25 -0.87 16.05
N ARG A 439 11.29 -0.77 14.70
CA ARG A 439 12.34 -1.42 13.88
C ARG A 439 13.76 -0.98 14.28
N ARG A 440 14.69 -1.92 14.29
CA ARG A 440 16.12 -1.62 14.17
C ARG A 440 16.39 -0.99 12.80
N GLY A 441 17.16 0.11 12.76
CA GLY A 441 17.61 0.70 11.49
C GLY A 441 17.09 2.08 11.18
N TYR A 442 16.10 2.58 11.91
CA TYR A 442 15.93 4.03 12.04
C TYR A 442 17.06 4.53 12.96
N SER A 443 17.73 5.57 12.52
CA SER A 443 18.91 6.21 13.10
C SER A 443 18.99 6.08 14.61
N SER A 444 20.04 5.43 15.14
CA SER A 444 20.24 5.37 16.59
C SER A 444 20.59 6.77 17.09
N PHE A 445 19.76 7.34 17.92
CA PHE A 445 20.02 8.59 18.63
C PHE A 445 20.50 8.31 20.06
N LEU A 446 21.13 9.30 20.69
CA LEU A 446 21.50 9.21 22.11
C LEU A 446 20.34 9.74 22.96
N SER A 447 19.94 8.95 23.96
CA SER A 447 18.99 9.39 24.97
C SER A 447 19.48 9.07 26.38
N CYS A 448 19.16 9.98 27.30
CA CYS A 448 19.40 9.77 28.70
C CYS A 448 18.28 8.90 29.31
N ARG A 449 18.63 7.78 29.91
CA ARG A 449 17.66 6.88 30.53
C ARG A 449 17.13 7.42 31.86
N SER A 450 17.86 8.39 32.48
CA SER A 450 17.48 8.99 33.75
C SER A 450 16.49 10.13 33.62
N CYS A 451 16.68 11.05 32.63
CA CYS A 451 15.81 12.23 32.47
C CYS A 451 15.05 12.28 31.17
N GLY A 452 15.30 11.35 30.22
CA GLY A 452 14.64 11.32 28.90
C GLY A 452 15.28 12.24 27.86
N GLU A 453 16.28 13.06 28.22
CA GLU A 453 16.93 13.99 27.29
C GLU A 453 17.44 13.28 26.03
N VAL A 454 17.18 13.88 24.88
CA VAL A 454 17.65 13.44 23.57
C VAL A 454 18.52 14.54 22.97
N VAL A 455 19.73 14.18 22.48
CA VAL A 455 20.63 15.17 21.87
C VAL A 455 20.05 15.66 20.55
N GLN A 456 19.69 16.91 20.50
CA GLN A 456 19.13 17.58 19.34
C GLN A 456 20.17 18.38 18.57
N CYS A 457 19.91 18.62 17.28
CA CYS A 457 20.71 19.52 16.47
C CYS A 457 20.47 20.96 16.89
N PRO A 458 21.53 21.77 17.09
CA PRO A 458 21.36 23.18 17.47
C PRO A 458 20.78 24.08 16.35
N HIS A 459 20.71 23.56 15.11
CA HIS A 459 20.23 24.31 13.95
C HIS A 459 18.92 23.75 13.36
N CYS A 460 18.52 22.56 13.81
CA CYS A 460 17.33 21.87 13.28
C CYS A 460 16.69 21.14 14.46
N ASP A 461 15.42 21.31 14.72
CA ASP A 461 14.70 20.67 15.84
C ASP A 461 14.53 19.16 15.64
N VAL A 462 15.66 18.45 15.37
CA VAL A 462 15.70 17.00 15.15
C VAL A 462 16.80 16.36 15.98
N ALA A 463 16.58 15.09 16.37
CA ALA A 463 17.59 14.33 17.08
C ALA A 463 18.84 14.08 16.22
N LEU A 464 20.03 14.19 16.83
CA LEU A 464 21.28 13.81 16.20
C LEU A 464 21.43 12.29 16.15
N THR A 465 21.85 11.78 15.00
CA THR A 465 22.04 10.34 14.78
C THR A 465 23.47 9.92 15.11
N VAL A 466 23.61 8.78 15.77
CA VAL A 466 24.91 8.15 16.07
C VAL A 466 25.48 7.50 14.80
N HIS A 467 26.61 7.97 14.35
CA HIS A 467 27.41 7.36 13.30
C HIS A 467 28.63 6.65 13.87
N ARG A 468 28.97 5.51 13.28
CA ARG A 468 30.16 4.74 13.64
C ARG A 468 30.94 4.37 12.38
N GLN A 469 32.24 4.60 12.40
CA GLN A 469 33.14 4.19 11.34
C GLN A 469 34.44 3.70 11.96
N ARG A 470 34.74 2.41 11.85
CA ARG A 470 35.83 1.73 12.57
C ARG A 470 35.77 2.04 14.06
N ASP A 471 36.80 2.61 14.65
CA ASP A 471 36.88 2.91 16.09
C ASP A 471 36.41 4.30 16.49
N ARG A 472 35.85 5.06 15.56
CA ARG A 472 35.31 6.41 15.82
C ARG A 472 33.78 6.41 15.76
N ALA A 473 33.18 7.06 16.74
CA ALA A 473 31.73 7.31 16.77
C ALA A 473 31.50 8.82 16.98
N TRP A 474 30.49 9.37 16.29
CA TRP A 474 30.10 10.77 16.39
C TRP A 474 28.59 10.93 16.17
N LEU A 475 28.07 12.06 16.55
CA LEU A 475 26.70 12.48 16.27
C LEU A 475 26.65 13.30 14.97
N ARG A 476 25.60 13.15 14.18
CA ARG A 476 25.40 13.89 12.94
C ARG A 476 23.93 14.23 12.71
N CYS A 477 23.69 15.45 12.27
CA CYS A 477 22.40 15.86 11.72
C CYS A 477 22.30 15.48 10.24
N HIS A 478 21.24 14.81 9.84
CA HIS A 478 21.01 14.45 8.43
C HIS A 478 20.46 15.60 7.58
N TRP A 479 20.05 16.70 8.20
CA TRP A 479 19.51 17.88 7.52
C TRP A 479 20.57 18.90 7.17
N CYS A 480 21.35 19.34 8.16
CA CYS A 480 22.36 20.39 7.97
C CYS A 480 23.82 19.90 8.03
N ASP A 481 24.05 18.59 8.19
CA ASP A 481 25.38 17.97 8.37
C ASP A 481 26.16 18.41 9.61
N HIS A 482 25.48 19.09 10.58
CA HIS A 482 26.11 19.41 11.87
C HIS A 482 26.63 18.13 12.54
N ARG A 483 27.87 18.20 13.07
CA ARG A 483 28.54 17.08 13.73
C ARG A 483 28.93 17.46 15.14
N ALA A 484 28.72 16.53 16.08
CA ALA A 484 29.09 16.67 17.47
C ALA A 484 29.75 15.40 17.99
N GLU A 485 30.58 15.53 19.01
CA GLU A 485 31.17 14.39 19.72
C GLU A 485 30.13 13.74 20.63
N ILE A 486 30.32 12.45 20.90
CA ILE A 486 29.46 11.70 21.83
C ILE A 486 29.97 12.00 23.26
N SER A 487 29.12 12.65 24.05
CA SER A 487 29.38 12.81 25.48
C SER A 487 29.15 11.49 26.24
N SER A 488 29.95 11.23 27.24
CA SER A 488 29.76 10.11 28.19
C SER A 488 28.70 10.39 29.26
N GLN A 489 28.31 11.68 29.42
CA GLN A 489 27.35 12.15 30.41
C GLN A 489 26.26 13.00 29.74
N CYS A 490 25.05 12.93 30.32
CA CYS A 490 23.95 13.77 29.90
C CYS A 490 24.21 15.23 30.24
N GLY A 491 24.08 16.12 29.26
CA GLY A 491 24.28 17.55 29.46
C GLY A 491 23.22 18.19 30.38
N GLN A 492 22.05 17.60 30.52
CA GLN A 492 20.97 18.12 31.35
C GLN A 492 21.04 17.66 32.81
N CYS A 493 21.28 16.36 33.08
CA CYS A 493 21.23 15.80 34.44
C CYS A 493 22.54 15.17 34.92
N GLY A 494 23.62 15.20 34.12
CA GLY A 494 24.92 14.62 34.48
C GLY A 494 25.00 13.09 34.53
N SER A 495 23.89 12.39 34.27
CA SER A 495 23.82 10.92 34.36
C SER A 495 24.71 10.25 33.29
N THR A 496 25.37 9.16 33.67
CA THR A 496 26.12 8.26 32.78
C THR A 496 25.21 7.24 32.07
N ALA A 497 23.92 7.18 32.41
CA ALA A 497 22.92 6.34 31.75
C ALA A 497 22.53 6.86 30.36
N PHE A 498 23.48 7.44 29.65
CA PHE A 498 23.33 8.09 28.34
C PHE A 498 23.79 7.12 27.24
N LYS A 499 22.85 6.49 26.57
CA LYS A 499 23.13 5.36 25.65
C LYS A 499 22.37 5.48 24.33
N PRO A 500 22.88 4.88 23.23
CA PRO A 500 22.14 4.72 22.00
C PRO A 500 20.84 3.96 22.22
N PHE A 501 19.77 4.41 21.56
CA PHE A 501 18.45 3.83 21.68
C PHE A 501 18.23 2.70 20.66
N GLY A 502 17.62 1.59 21.08
CA GLY A 502 17.07 0.54 20.20
C GLY A 502 17.24 -0.90 20.76
N ALA A 503 16.15 -1.64 20.75
CA ALA A 503 16.13 -3.10 20.93
C ALA A 503 15.56 -3.75 19.66
N GLY A 504 15.97 -4.99 19.33
CA GLY A 504 15.43 -5.72 18.19
C GLY A 504 14.32 -6.68 18.61
N THR A 505 13.42 -6.99 17.70
CA THR A 505 12.31 -7.93 17.89
C THR A 505 12.78 -9.28 18.44
N GLN A 506 13.91 -9.78 17.92
CA GLN A 506 14.52 -11.02 18.40
C GLN A 506 14.95 -10.95 19.86
N GLN A 507 15.61 -9.87 20.25
CA GLN A 507 16.08 -9.67 21.62
C GLN A 507 14.91 -9.52 22.63
N VAL A 508 13.81 -8.87 22.18
CA VAL A 508 12.60 -8.78 22.99
C VAL A 508 11.98 -10.16 23.16
N LEU A 509 11.89 -10.94 22.10
CA LEU A 509 11.33 -12.27 22.12
C LEU A 509 12.11 -13.19 23.08
N GLU A 510 13.44 -13.24 22.92
CA GLU A 510 14.33 -14.03 23.80
C GLU A 510 14.19 -13.64 25.28
N HIS A 511 14.04 -12.35 25.56
CA HIS A 511 13.80 -11.87 26.91
C HIS A 511 12.44 -12.32 27.48
N LEU A 512 11.39 -12.22 26.67
CA LEU A 512 10.04 -12.65 27.06
C LEU A 512 9.96 -14.18 27.23
N GLU A 513 10.63 -14.96 26.37
CA GLU A 513 10.70 -16.43 26.50
C GLU A 513 11.40 -16.88 27.79
N GLN A 514 12.40 -16.11 28.24
CA GLN A 514 13.12 -16.41 29.47
C GLN A 514 12.35 -16.04 30.74
N GLU A 515 11.54 -14.98 30.68
CA GLU A 515 10.88 -14.42 31.86
C GLU A 515 9.43 -14.92 32.03
N LEU A 516 8.77 -15.35 30.94
CA LEU A 516 7.37 -15.73 30.91
C LEU A 516 7.21 -17.22 30.57
N GLU A 517 7.49 -18.06 31.57
CA GLU A 517 7.25 -19.51 31.43
C GLU A 517 5.75 -19.79 31.22
N GLY A 518 5.41 -20.56 30.19
CA GLY A 518 4.04 -20.97 29.87
C GLY A 518 3.26 -20.09 28.91
N LEU A 519 3.82 -18.97 28.41
CA LEU A 519 3.24 -18.19 27.32
C LEU A 519 3.81 -18.62 25.96
N ARG A 520 2.92 -18.79 25.00
CA ARG A 520 3.28 -19.13 23.63
C ARG A 520 3.49 -17.82 22.84
N LEU A 521 4.73 -17.57 22.43
CA LEU A 521 5.13 -16.36 21.72
C LEU A 521 5.25 -16.63 20.21
N LEU A 522 4.82 -15.69 19.39
CA LEU A 522 4.95 -15.74 17.94
C LEU A 522 5.62 -14.47 17.43
N ARG A 523 6.64 -14.63 16.60
CA ARG A 523 7.34 -13.50 15.98
C ARG A 523 6.69 -13.12 14.65
N PHE A 524 6.44 -11.82 14.45
CA PHE A 524 5.81 -11.28 13.26
C PHE A 524 6.60 -10.08 12.71
N ASP A 525 7.53 -10.36 11.83
CA ASP A 525 8.32 -9.34 11.14
C ASP A 525 8.62 -9.74 9.70
N ARG A 526 9.35 -8.88 8.97
CA ARG A 526 9.65 -9.10 7.57
C ARG A 526 10.43 -10.39 7.30
N ASP A 527 11.22 -10.86 8.27
CA ASP A 527 12.03 -12.06 8.09
C ASP A 527 11.20 -13.34 8.25
N THR A 528 10.24 -13.33 9.17
CA THR A 528 9.34 -14.47 9.43
C THR A 528 8.17 -14.55 8.43
N THR A 529 7.84 -13.46 7.76
CA THR A 529 6.74 -13.37 6.79
C THR A 529 7.19 -13.51 5.34
N ARG A 530 8.45 -13.93 5.09
CA ARG A 530 8.96 -14.19 3.73
C ARG A 530 8.20 -15.36 3.09
N GLY A 531 7.76 -15.17 1.84
CA GLY A 531 7.00 -16.17 1.08
C GLY A 531 5.62 -15.68 0.67
N ARG A 532 5.02 -16.34 -0.32
CA ARG A 532 3.77 -15.88 -0.96
C ARG A 532 2.59 -15.79 0.03
N ASP A 533 2.54 -16.65 1.04
CA ASP A 533 1.46 -16.74 2.03
C ASP A 533 1.94 -16.64 3.48
N GLY A 534 3.24 -16.33 3.72
CA GLY A 534 3.82 -16.35 5.07
C GLY A 534 3.13 -15.42 6.05
N HIS A 535 2.73 -14.24 5.56
CA HIS A 535 1.98 -13.26 6.36
C HIS A 535 0.61 -13.80 6.81
N ARG A 536 -0.15 -14.39 5.86
CA ARG A 536 -1.49 -14.93 6.12
C ARG A 536 -1.43 -16.12 7.08
N LEU A 537 -0.54 -17.07 6.83
CA LEU A 537 -0.41 -18.28 7.66
C LEU A 537 -0.07 -17.96 9.13
N LEU A 538 0.84 -17.00 9.37
CA LEU A 538 1.17 -16.59 10.73
C LEU A 538 -0.02 -15.95 11.45
N LEU A 539 -0.81 -15.14 10.75
CA LEU A 539 -2.00 -14.52 11.32
C LEU A 539 -3.13 -15.54 11.57
N GLU A 540 -3.32 -16.51 10.67
CA GLU A 540 -4.29 -17.60 10.85
C GLU A 540 -3.93 -18.45 12.08
N ARG A 541 -2.64 -18.80 12.26
CA ARG A 541 -2.15 -19.50 13.45
C ARG A 541 -2.39 -18.71 14.74
N PHE A 542 -2.11 -17.40 14.71
CA PHE A 542 -2.38 -16.55 15.86
C PHE A 542 -3.88 -16.44 16.14
N ALA A 543 -4.71 -16.21 15.12
CA ALA A 543 -6.17 -16.16 15.26
C ALA A 543 -6.77 -17.50 15.73
N ALA A 544 -6.16 -18.64 15.36
CA ALA A 544 -6.53 -19.97 15.86
C ALA A 544 -6.16 -20.22 17.32
N GLY A 545 -5.47 -19.27 17.99
CA GLY A 545 -5.05 -19.39 19.38
C GLY A 545 -3.81 -20.26 19.58
N GLU A 546 -2.97 -20.48 18.54
CA GLU A 546 -1.72 -21.22 18.68
C GLU A 546 -0.64 -20.44 19.47
N ALA A 547 -0.81 -19.11 19.59
CA ALA A 547 0.05 -18.27 20.41
C ALA A 547 -0.78 -17.24 21.21
N ASP A 548 -0.25 -16.87 22.35
CA ASP A 548 -0.86 -15.92 23.29
C ASP A 548 -0.36 -14.49 23.04
N VAL A 549 0.87 -14.34 22.56
CA VAL A 549 1.49 -13.04 22.30
C VAL A 549 2.12 -13.01 20.91
N LEU A 550 1.76 -11.99 20.14
CA LEU A 550 2.35 -11.69 18.84
C LEU A 550 3.32 -10.52 18.97
N VAL A 551 4.62 -10.78 18.82
CA VAL A 551 5.69 -9.78 18.94
C VAL A 551 6.16 -9.38 17.54
N GLY A 552 6.12 -8.10 17.22
CA GLY A 552 6.52 -7.69 15.87
C GLY A 552 6.77 -6.20 15.69
N THR A 553 6.91 -5.82 14.41
CA THR A 553 7.17 -4.44 14.00
C THR A 553 5.90 -3.72 13.55
N GLN A 554 6.02 -2.58 12.89
CA GLN A 554 4.92 -1.75 12.39
C GLN A 554 3.84 -2.50 11.60
N MET A 555 4.15 -3.68 11.05
CA MET A 555 3.18 -4.54 10.38
C MET A 555 2.02 -4.99 11.30
N LEU A 556 2.25 -5.03 12.62
CA LEU A 556 1.21 -5.38 13.62
C LEU A 556 0.07 -4.35 13.70
N ALA A 557 0.34 -3.10 13.39
CA ALA A 557 -0.66 -2.04 13.46
C ALA A 557 -1.63 -2.06 12.27
N LYS A 558 -1.33 -2.81 11.19
CA LYS A 558 -2.06 -2.74 9.93
C LYS A 558 -3.08 -3.88 9.77
N GLY A 559 -4.30 -3.53 9.37
CA GLY A 559 -5.31 -4.31 8.65
C GLY A 559 -5.82 -5.64 9.25
N MET A 560 -5.38 -6.05 10.45
CA MET A 560 -5.75 -7.34 11.03
C MET A 560 -7.01 -7.25 11.88
N ASP A 561 -7.92 -8.18 11.71
CA ASP A 561 -9.05 -8.37 12.62
C ASP A 561 -8.74 -9.52 13.59
N LEU A 562 -8.45 -9.16 14.84
CA LEU A 562 -8.01 -10.07 15.90
C LEU A 562 -8.92 -9.88 17.13
N PRO A 563 -10.09 -10.51 17.18
CA PRO A 563 -11.08 -10.26 18.22
C PRO A 563 -10.64 -10.73 19.62
N GLN A 564 -9.68 -11.64 19.71
CA GLN A 564 -9.17 -12.16 21.01
C GLN A 564 -8.09 -11.26 21.62
N VAL A 565 -7.60 -10.24 20.89
CA VAL A 565 -6.59 -9.31 21.40
C VAL A 565 -7.21 -8.34 22.39
N THR A 566 -6.83 -8.47 23.64
CA THR A 566 -7.24 -7.59 24.74
C THR A 566 -6.12 -6.65 25.19
N LEU A 567 -4.85 -6.96 24.90
CA LEU A 567 -3.71 -6.12 25.23
C LEU A 567 -2.93 -5.71 23.96
N ALA A 568 -2.72 -4.42 23.78
CA ALA A 568 -1.77 -3.89 22.80
C ALA A 568 -0.65 -3.16 23.56
N ALA A 569 0.59 -3.54 23.31
CA ALA A 569 1.74 -2.94 23.98
C ALA A 569 2.73 -2.33 22.99
N VAL A 570 3.32 -1.20 23.36
CA VAL A 570 4.39 -0.54 22.61
C VAL A 570 5.63 -0.48 23.47
N LEU A 571 6.69 -1.14 23.04
CA LEU A 571 7.99 -1.06 23.68
C LEU A 571 8.79 0.10 23.06
N ALA A 572 9.43 0.89 23.93
CA ALA A 572 10.39 1.90 23.49
C ALA A 572 9.80 2.86 22.41
N ALA A 573 8.66 3.48 22.70
CA ALA A 573 7.96 4.41 21.78
C ALA A 573 8.87 5.55 21.30
N ASP A 574 9.87 5.95 22.09
CA ASP A 574 10.87 6.99 21.74
C ASP A 574 11.56 6.75 20.41
N GLY A 575 11.76 5.48 20.01
CA GLY A 575 12.31 5.12 18.70
C GLY A 575 11.43 5.52 17.51
N LEU A 576 10.15 5.81 17.75
CA LEU A 576 9.23 6.38 16.78
C LEU A 576 9.24 7.92 16.85
N LEU A 577 9.24 8.47 18.07
CA LEU A 577 9.05 9.91 18.34
C LEU A 577 10.23 10.76 17.86
N HIS A 578 11.46 10.27 18.05
CA HIS A 578 12.68 11.03 17.80
C HIS A 578 13.39 10.69 16.49
N ARG A 579 12.63 10.22 15.49
CA ARG A 579 13.17 10.07 14.13
C ARG A 579 13.47 11.44 13.53
N PRO A 580 14.63 11.61 12.86
CA PRO A 580 14.99 12.88 12.23
C PRO A 580 14.24 13.07 10.89
N ASP A 581 12.94 13.05 10.93
CA ASP A 581 12.05 13.20 9.79
C ASP A 581 10.90 14.14 10.12
N LEU A 582 10.54 15.03 9.19
CA LEU A 582 9.46 15.99 9.34
C LEU A 582 8.11 15.34 9.69
N ARG A 583 7.87 14.13 9.19
CA ARG A 583 6.61 13.40 9.40
C ARG A 583 6.63 12.48 10.61
N SER A 584 7.73 12.45 11.38
CA SER A 584 7.89 11.48 12.49
C SER A 584 6.80 11.58 13.54
N ALA A 585 6.35 12.77 13.90
CA ALA A 585 5.28 12.98 14.87
C ALA A 585 3.92 12.47 14.36
N GLU A 586 3.57 12.82 13.12
CA GLU A 586 2.35 12.39 12.43
C GLU A 586 2.30 10.87 12.31
N GLU A 587 3.34 10.26 11.73
CA GLU A 587 3.43 8.81 11.52
C GLU A 587 3.45 8.03 12.84
N SER A 588 4.11 8.59 13.87
CA SER A 588 4.14 7.95 15.18
C SER A 588 2.76 7.90 15.81
N LEU A 589 2.02 9.01 15.79
CA LEU A 589 0.67 9.04 16.34
C LEU A 589 -0.29 8.16 15.54
N GLN A 590 -0.20 8.17 14.21
CA GLN A 590 -0.98 7.29 13.34
C GLN A 590 -0.75 5.81 13.69
N LEU A 591 0.50 5.40 13.79
CA LEU A 591 0.87 4.02 14.13
C LEU A 591 0.36 3.61 15.52
N LEU A 592 0.55 4.48 16.53
CA LEU A 592 0.13 4.22 17.89
C LEU A 592 -1.40 4.11 18.01
N LEU A 593 -2.16 4.98 17.35
CA LEU A 593 -3.63 4.93 17.30
C LEU A 593 -4.14 3.70 16.55
N GLN A 594 -3.49 3.33 15.46
CA GLN A 594 -3.85 2.12 14.71
C GLN A 594 -3.63 0.86 15.57
N LEU A 595 -2.49 0.79 16.27
CA LEU A 595 -2.21 -0.32 17.19
C LEU A 595 -3.22 -0.34 18.37
N ALA A 596 -3.49 0.82 18.96
CA ALA A 596 -4.51 0.95 20.00
C ALA A 596 -5.87 0.41 19.53
N GLY A 597 -6.22 0.69 18.29
CA GLY A 597 -7.43 0.18 17.67
C GLY A 597 -7.47 -1.35 17.47
N ARG A 598 -6.39 -2.10 17.71
CA ARG A 598 -6.38 -3.57 17.63
C ARG A 598 -6.95 -4.23 18.89
N ALA A 599 -6.75 -3.64 20.06
CA ALA A 599 -7.29 -4.18 21.29
C ALA A 599 -8.79 -3.93 21.45
N GLY A 600 -9.51 -4.88 22.06
CA GLY A 600 -10.92 -4.74 22.38
C GLY A 600 -11.86 -4.69 21.17
N ARG A 601 -11.58 -5.45 20.13
CA ARG A 601 -12.49 -5.62 18.98
C ARG A 601 -13.56 -6.69 19.23
N GLY A 602 -13.25 -7.66 20.07
CA GLY A 602 -14.20 -8.67 20.54
C GLY A 602 -15.13 -8.14 21.63
N ASP A 603 -15.71 -9.05 22.36
CA ASP A 603 -16.66 -8.73 23.45
C ASP A 603 -15.95 -8.34 24.76
N ARG A 604 -14.65 -8.60 24.87
CA ARG A 604 -13.83 -8.26 26.03
C ARG A 604 -13.21 -6.87 25.88
N PRO A 605 -13.16 -6.05 26.95
CA PRO A 605 -12.55 -4.74 26.91
C PRO A 605 -11.04 -4.87 26.62
N GLY A 606 -10.55 -3.96 25.78
CA GLY A 606 -9.13 -3.87 25.47
C GLY A 606 -8.42 -2.84 26.33
N GLN A 607 -7.09 -2.95 26.43
CA GLN A 607 -6.21 -1.95 27.02
C GLN A 607 -4.95 -1.79 26.16
N VAL A 608 -4.36 -0.60 26.24
CA VAL A 608 -3.12 -0.26 25.55
C VAL A 608 -2.08 0.16 26.57
N LEU A 609 -0.85 -0.35 26.44
CA LEU A 609 0.25 0.02 27.29
C LEU A 609 1.41 0.56 26.45
N VAL A 610 1.87 1.77 26.76
CA VAL A 610 2.95 2.44 26.02
C VAL A 610 4.11 2.73 26.96
N GLN A 611 5.26 2.13 26.70
CA GLN A 611 6.51 2.40 27.42
C GLN A 611 7.32 3.48 26.71
N THR A 612 7.69 4.53 27.43
CA THR A 612 8.50 5.63 26.91
C THR A 612 9.38 6.28 27.98
N TYR A 613 10.47 6.89 27.56
CA TYR A 613 11.31 7.79 28.37
C TYR A 613 10.91 9.27 28.19
N SER A 614 9.96 9.56 27.30
CA SER A 614 9.50 10.91 26.95
C SER A 614 7.98 11.05 27.13
N PRO A 615 7.43 10.83 28.35
CA PRO A 615 5.98 10.85 28.57
C PRO A 615 5.32 12.21 28.27
N GLU A 616 6.09 13.30 28.36
CA GLU A 616 5.62 14.66 28.07
C GLU A 616 5.57 15.00 26.59
N HIS A 617 6.08 14.11 25.70
CA HIS A 617 6.11 14.36 24.28
C HIS A 617 4.70 14.59 23.71
N ARG A 618 4.52 15.61 22.85
CA ARG A 618 3.19 15.99 22.32
C ARG A 618 2.41 14.83 21.69
N VAL A 619 3.06 13.94 20.96
CA VAL A 619 2.45 12.74 20.38
C VAL A 619 1.85 11.84 21.46
N ILE A 620 2.55 11.65 22.57
CA ILE A 620 2.09 10.83 23.70
C ILE A 620 0.88 11.48 24.38
N ARG A 621 0.90 12.81 24.59
CA ARG A 621 -0.25 13.55 25.14
C ARG A 621 -1.50 13.37 24.28
N HIS A 622 -1.39 13.61 22.96
CA HIS A 622 -2.51 13.44 22.04
C HIS A 622 -2.99 11.98 21.93
N LEU A 623 -2.10 11.00 22.09
CA LEU A 623 -2.47 9.59 22.13
C LEU A 623 -3.31 9.27 23.38
N VAL A 624 -2.87 9.70 24.55
CA VAL A 624 -3.56 9.46 25.84
C VAL A 624 -4.92 10.18 25.87
N ASP A 625 -4.97 11.40 25.37
CA ASP A 625 -6.19 12.21 25.30
C ASP A 625 -7.17 11.72 24.21
N GLY A 626 -6.73 10.85 23.28
CA GLY A 626 -7.54 10.41 22.13
C GLY A 626 -7.89 11.53 21.14
N ARG A 627 -7.10 12.62 21.12
CA ARG A 627 -7.42 13.85 20.36
C ARG A 627 -6.63 13.97 19.07
N TYR A 628 -6.89 13.08 18.09
CA TYR A 628 -6.17 13.13 16.81
C TYR A 628 -6.41 14.44 16.04
N GLU A 629 -7.63 14.97 16.04
CA GLU A 629 -7.93 16.25 15.39
C GLU A 629 -7.17 17.42 16.03
N GLY A 630 -7.02 17.42 17.36
CA GLY A 630 -6.22 18.41 18.08
C GLY A 630 -4.76 18.40 17.62
N PHE A 631 -4.20 17.20 17.44
CA PHE A 631 -2.85 17.03 16.88
C PHE A 631 -2.75 17.57 15.45
N LEU A 632 -3.71 17.25 14.58
CA LEU A 632 -3.69 17.75 13.19
C LEU A 632 -3.68 19.29 13.13
N ARG A 633 -4.48 19.96 13.98
CA ARG A 633 -4.52 21.41 14.05
C ARG A 633 -3.19 21.99 14.55
N GLU A 634 -2.64 21.44 15.62
CA GLU A 634 -1.35 21.87 16.19
C GLU A 634 -0.22 21.68 15.18
N GLU A 635 -0.15 20.50 14.53
CA GLU A 635 0.89 20.20 13.56
C GLU A 635 0.80 21.10 12.31
N LEU A 636 -0.40 21.35 11.80
CA LEU A 636 -0.58 22.27 10.66
C LEU A 636 -0.17 23.69 11.00
N GLU A 637 -0.46 24.19 12.20
CA GLU A 637 -0.07 25.53 12.59
C GLU A 637 1.45 25.66 12.71
N GLN A 638 2.12 24.65 13.29
CA GLN A 638 3.58 24.61 13.34
C GLN A 638 4.20 24.59 11.94
N ARG A 639 3.66 23.76 11.03
CA ARG A 639 4.17 23.68 9.65
C ARG A 639 3.88 24.96 8.87
N ARG A 640 2.75 25.61 9.09
CA ARG A 640 2.41 26.89 8.47
C ARG A 640 3.37 27.99 8.89
N SER A 641 3.61 28.13 10.19
CA SER A 641 4.52 29.15 10.73
C SER A 641 5.96 28.95 10.29
N ALA A 642 6.38 27.68 10.10
CA ALA A 642 7.71 27.33 9.61
C ALA A 642 7.81 27.25 8.08
N GLY A 643 6.73 27.48 7.33
CA GLY A 643 6.71 27.38 5.86
C GLY A 643 7.00 25.99 5.33
N LEU A 644 6.63 24.91 6.07
CA LEU A 644 6.91 23.52 5.70
C LEU A 644 5.72 22.88 4.96
N VAL A 645 5.95 21.74 4.31
CA VAL A 645 4.87 20.97 3.66
C VAL A 645 3.77 20.62 4.66
N PRO A 646 2.48 20.79 4.34
CA PRO A 646 1.91 21.00 3.00
C PRO A 646 1.75 22.48 2.57
N PHE A 647 2.27 23.45 3.28
CA PHE A 647 2.23 24.88 2.92
C PHE A 647 3.38 25.32 2.02
N SER A 648 4.26 24.42 1.70
CA SER A 648 5.33 24.53 0.72
C SER A 648 5.36 23.27 -0.13
N ARG A 649 6.21 23.25 -1.14
CA ARG A 649 6.48 22.09 -1.97
C ARG A 649 7.94 21.65 -1.85
N ALA A 650 8.20 20.37 -1.81
CA ALA A 650 9.55 19.81 -1.74
C ALA A 650 9.84 18.87 -2.91
N CYS A 651 11.13 18.76 -3.31
CA CYS A 651 11.57 17.77 -4.27
C CYS A 651 12.96 17.28 -3.89
N LEU A 652 13.13 15.96 -3.78
CA LEU A 652 14.38 15.33 -3.41
C LEU A 652 15.07 14.74 -4.64
N LEU A 653 16.28 15.23 -4.97
CA LEU A 653 17.11 14.63 -6.00
C LEU A 653 18.11 13.70 -5.32
N ARG A 654 18.15 12.45 -5.76
CA ARG A 654 19.08 11.44 -5.25
C ARG A 654 20.05 11.03 -6.35
N LEU A 655 21.36 11.18 -6.09
CA LEU A 655 22.43 10.74 -6.96
C LEU A 655 23.11 9.51 -6.35
N ALA A 656 23.46 8.53 -7.18
CA ALA A 656 24.19 7.35 -6.72
C ALA A 656 25.20 6.90 -7.78
N GLY A 657 26.43 6.59 -7.33
CA GLY A 657 27.51 6.13 -8.21
C GLY A 657 28.59 5.37 -7.45
N PRO A 658 29.42 4.57 -8.16
CA PRO A 658 30.44 3.73 -7.54
C PRO A 658 31.61 4.53 -6.91
N SER A 659 31.92 5.71 -7.44
CA SER A 659 32.95 6.59 -6.93
C SER A 659 32.37 7.70 -6.06
N ALA A 660 32.79 7.76 -4.79
CA ALA A 660 32.36 8.78 -3.85
C ALA A 660 32.69 10.20 -4.30
N SER A 661 33.93 10.44 -4.76
CA SER A 661 34.37 11.76 -5.22
C SER A 661 33.65 12.21 -6.49
N ARG A 662 33.52 11.33 -7.50
CA ARG A 662 32.82 11.66 -8.74
C ARG A 662 31.35 11.95 -8.49
N THR A 663 30.68 11.16 -7.61
CA THR A 663 29.28 11.39 -7.26
C THR A 663 29.08 12.70 -6.52
N ALA A 664 30.00 13.05 -5.60
CA ALA A 664 30.01 14.32 -4.90
C ALA A 664 30.17 15.51 -5.85
N THR A 665 31.14 15.44 -6.77
CA THR A 665 31.38 16.49 -7.78
C THR A 665 30.20 16.65 -8.71
N ALA A 666 29.58 15.53 -9.14
CA ALA A 666 28.38 15.55 -9.97
C ALA A 666 27.20 16.22 -9.22
N ALA A 667 27.02 15.91 -7.93
CA ALA A 667 25.98 16.52 -7.11
C ALA A 667 26.21 18.03 -6.94
N ALA A 668 27.44 18.47 -6.69
CA ALA A 668 27.80 19.87 -6.58
C ALA A 668 27.56 20.65 -7.89
N SER A 669 27.99 20.08 -9.02
CA SER A 669 27.76 20.67 -10.34
C SER A 669 26.27 20.77 -10.70
N LEU A 670 25.48 19.77 -10.32
CA LEU A 670 24.02 19.79 -10.51
C LEU A 670 23.37 20.88 -9.65
N ALA A 671 23.76 20.97 -8.39
CA ALA A 671 23.25 21.99 -7.46
C ALA A 671 23.47 23.42 -7.97
N GLU A 672 24.69 23.70 -8.45
CA GLU A 672 25.01 25.03 -8.96
C GLU A 672 24.17 25.43 -10.17
N ARG A 673 23.95 24.50 -11.08
CA ARG A 673 23.09 24.75 -12.25
C ARG A 673 21.65 24.96 -11.91
N ILE A 674 21.13 24.17 -10.96
CA ILE A 674 19.73 24.35 -10.53
C ILE A 674 19.57 25.70 -9.84
N ARG A 675 20.52 26.13 -8.99
CA ARG A 675 20.47 27.45 -8.31
C ARG A 675 20.31 28.61 -9.29
N GLN A 676 21.03 28.61 -10.40
CA GLN A 676 20.96 29.68 -11.40
C GLN A 676 19.55 29.88 -11.99
N HIS A 677 18.70 28.85 -11.92
CA HIS A 677 17.31 28.90 -12.42
C HIS A 677 16.28 29.02 -11.30
N SER A 678 16.53 28.43 -10.14
CA SER A 678 15.58 28.29 -9.04
C SER A 678 15.41 29.54 -8.16
N ASP A 679 16.49 30.30 -7.96
CA ASP A 679 16.47 31.49 -7.11
C ASP A 679 15.47 32.55 -7.62
N ARG A 680 15.28 32.64 -8.93
CA ARG A 680 14.32 33.55 -9.58
C ARG A 680 12.85 33.14 -9.34
N GLN A 681 12.60 31.93 -8.88
CA GLN A 681 11.25 31.36 -8.69
C GLN A 681 10.92 31.14 -7.19
N GLY A 682 11.76 31.62 -6.29
CA GLY A 682 11.57 31.46 -4.85
C GLY A 682 11.83 30.05 -4.32
N TRP A 683 12.64 29.24 -5.02
CA TRP A 683 13.05 27.92 -4.60
C TRP A 683 14.41 27.94 -3.91
N LEU A 684 14.50 27.33 -2.74
CA LEU A 684 15.74 27.09 -2.00
C LEU A 684 16.31 25.73 -2.37
N ILE A 685 17.66 25.64 -2.49
CA ILE A 685 18.37 24.38 -2.67
C ILE A 685 19.19 24.10 -1.42
N ILE A 686 18.86 23.00 -0.75
CA ILE A 686 19.54 22.51 0.45
C ILE A 686 20.45 21.36 0.05
N GLY A 687 21.72 21.43 0.40
CA GLY A 687 22.76 20.50 0.00
C GLY A 687 23.64 21.02 -1.15
N PRO A 688 24.45 20.16 -1.84
CA PRO A 688 24.43 18.70 -1.75
C PRO A 688 24.97 18.13 -0.45
N ALA A 689 24.37 17.06 0.04
CA ALA A 689 24.81 16.35 1.23
C ALA A 689 24.83 14.83 0.97
N PRO A 690 25.70 14.06 1.66
CA PRO A 690 25.59 12.62 1.64
C PRO A 690 24.21 12.17 2.18
N ALA A 691 23.60 11.19 1.51
CA ALA A 691 22.31 10.64 1.96
C ALA A 691 22.42 10.06 3.40
N PRO A 692 21.33 9.92 4.15
CA PRO A 692 21.29 9.29 5.48
C PRO A 692 22.01 7.93 5.50
N VAL A 693 21.76 7.09 4.49
CA VAL A 693 22.55 5.89 4.21
C VAL A 693 23.48 6.21 3.05
N ALA A 694 24.69 6.66 3.38
CA ALA A 694 25.65 7.20 2.41
C ALA A 694 26.19 6.17 1.41
N ARG A 695 26.05 4.85 1.66
CA ARG A 695 26.49 3.80 0.76
C ARG A 695 25.53 2.62 0.76
N VAL A 696 25.08 2.21 -0.43
CA VAL A 696 24.20 1.05 -0.62
C VAL A 696 24.68 0.26 -1.85
N ALA A 697 24.81 -1.06 -1.71
CA ALA A 697 25.25 -1.95 -2.78
C ALA A 697 26.52 -1.45 -3.53
N GLY A 698 27.50 -0.95 -2.79
CA GLY A 698 28.75 -0.43 -3.35
C GLY A 698 28.68 1.02 -3.88
N ASN A 699 27.50 1.58 -4.08
CA ASN A 699 27.31 2.95 -4.58
C ASN A 699 27.28 3.98 -3.46
N SER A 700 28.02 5.06 -3.63
CA SER A 700 27.93 6.27 -2.79
C SER A 700 26.71 7.08 -3.17
N ARG A 701 25.96 7.59 -2.18
CA ARG A 701 24.69 8.28 -2.37
C ARG A 701 24.76 9.72 -1.86
N TRP A 702 24.29 10.63 -2.70
CA TRP A 702 24.18 12.06 -2.41
C TRP A 702 22.77 12.55 -2.66
N GLN A 703 22.38 13.60 -1.98
CA GLN A 703 21.04 14.18 -2.11
C GLN A 703 21.08 15.71 -2.15
N LEU A 704 20.07 16.25 -2.84
CA LEU A 704 19.75 17.67 -2.93
C LEU A 704 18.27 17.79 -2.63
N LEU A 705 17.90 18.68 -1.73
CA LEU A 705 16.51 18.99 -1.44
C LEU A 705 16.17 20.38 -2.01
N LEU A 706 15.17 20.44 -2.86
CA LEU A 706 14.55 21.65 -3.33
C LEU A 706 13.32 21.92 -2.46
N HIS A 707 13.19 23.14 -1.98
CA HIS A 707 12.06 23.58 -1.16
C HIS A 707 11.54 24.91 -1.70
N GLY A 708 10.26 25.00 -2.00
CA GLY A 708 9.67 26.15 -2.66
C GLY A 708 8.18 26.37 -2.38
N PRO A 709 7.55 27.33 -3.04
CA PRO A 709 6.16 27.69 -2.79
C PRO A 709 5.19 26.53 -3.10
N ALA A 710 4.14 26.40 -2.26
CA ALA A 710 3.08 25.42 -2.51
C ALA A 710 2.39 25.68 -3.85
N GLY A 711 2.02 24.59 -4.54
CA GLY A 711 1.32 24.67 -5.83
C GLY A 711 2.16 25.16 -7.01
N SER A 712 3.44 25.55 -6.79
CA SER A 712 4.33 25.94 -7.88
C SER A 712 4.89 24.73 -8.63
N GLU A 713 5.20 24.92 -9.92
CA GLU A 713 5.91 23.90 -10.69
C GLU A 713 7.35 23.73 -10.17
N LEU A 714 7.86 22.49 -10.28
CA LEU A 714 9.25 22.22 -9.97
C LEU A 714 10.18 22.95 -10.95
N PRO A 715 11.19 23.70 -10.50
CA PRO A 715 12.13 24.43 -11.35
C PRO A 715 13.17 23.51 -11.96
N LEU A 716 12.74 22.40 -12.52
CA LEU A 716 13.60 21.37 -13.06
C LEU A 716 13.18 21.02 -14.48
N PRO A 717 14.14 20.86 -15.41
CA PRO A 717 13.87 20.22 -16.68
C PRO A 717 13.55 18.73 -16.48
N VAL A 718 13.17 18.07 -17.57
CA VAL A 718 12.94 16.62 -17.57
C VAL A 718 14.24 15.89 -17.18
N GLU A 719 14.10 14.78 -16.44
CA GLU A 719 15.23 14.01 -15.91
C GLU A 719 16.28 13.62 -16.97
N THR A 720 15.85 13.30 -18.19
CA THR A 720 16.76 12.96 -19.29
C THR A 720 17.75 14.07 -19.60
N ASP A 721 17.32 15.33 -19.55
CA ASP A 721 18.17 16.48 -19.88
C ASP A 721 19.18 16.72 -18.76
N LEU A 722 18.78 16.55 -17.53
CA LEU A 722 19.69 16.60 -16.37
C LEU A 722 20.70 15.44 -16.43
N ARG A 723 20.26 14.24 -16.80
CA ARG A 723 21.11 13.04 -16.85
C ARG A 723 22.16 13.06 -17.94
N GLN A 724 21.88 13.68 -19.10
CA GLN A 724 22.86 13.85 -20.16
C GLN A 724 24.11 14.64 -19.70
N GLN A 725 23.94 15.45 -18.68
CA GLN A 725 24.98 16.31 -18.11
C GLN A 725 25.75 15.66 -16.95
N LEU A 726 25.33 14.47 -16.51
CA LEU A 726 25.97 13.72 -15.45
C LEU A 726 26.92 12.62 -16.01
N PRO A 727 27.95 12.23 -15.25
CA PRO A 727 28.74 11.07 -15.62
C PRO A 727 27.87 9.82 -15.83
N ARG A 728 28.23 8.98 -16.81
CA ARG A 728 27.43 7.80 -17.20
C ARG A 728 27.23 6.79 -16.08
N ASP A 729 28.15 6.74 -15.12
CA ASP A 729 28.15 5.86 -13.96
C ASP A 729 27.43 6.47 -12.73
N VAL A 730 26.90 7.70 -12.84
CA VAL A 730 26.11 8.35 -11.80
C VAL A 730 24.65 8.33 -12.20
N SER A 731 23.81 7.67 -11.39
CA SER A 731 22.36 7.66 -11.55
C SER A 731 21.72 8.89 -10.89
N LEU A 732 20.60 9.35 -11.45
CA LEU A 732 19.76 10.41 -10.88
C LEU A 732 18.33 9.88 -10.70
N ALA A 733 17.74 10.16 -9.55
CA ALA A 733 16.31 10.01 -9.30
C ALA A 733 15.74 11.33 -8.80
N ILE A 734 14.61 11.73 -9.36
CA ILE A 734 13.82 12.91 -8.95
C ILE A 734 12.59 12.40 -8.22
N ASP A 735 12.41 12.87 -7.00
CA ASP A 735 11.32 12.47 -6.10
C ASP A 735 10.52 13.72 -5.68
N PRO A 736 9.46 14.08 -6.43
CA PRO A 736 8.57 15.16 -6.05
C PRO A 736 7.80 14.79 -4.79
N ASP A 737 7.58 15.76 -3.92
CA ASP A 737 6.80 15.62 -2.70
C ASP A 737 7.19 14.35 -1.89
N PRO A 738 8.49 14.23 -1.50
CA PRO A 738 9.02 13.05 -0.83
C PRO A 738 8.38 12.88 0.55
N LEU A 739 8.17 11.64 0.96
CA LEU A 739 7.69 11.32 2.31
C LEU A 739 8.84 11.20 3.32
N GLU A 740 10.06 10.90 2.86
CA GLU A 740 11.28 10.87 3.67
C GLU A 740 12.27 11.90 3.13
N LEU A 741 12.81 12.72 4.00
CA LEU A 741 13.77 13.77 3.67
C LEU A 741 15.18 13.45 4.13
#